data_88a6744d9a6a70e607bdbcc008b2df11
#
_entry.id   88a6744d9a6a70e607bdbcc008b2df11
#
_cell.length_a   1.000
_cell.length_b   1.000
_cell.length_c   1.000
_cell.angle_alpha   90.00
_cell.angle_beta   90.00
_cell.angle_gamma   90.00
#
_symmetry.space_group_name_H-M   'P 1'
#
loop_
_entity.id
_entity.type
_entity.pdbx_description
1 polymer ?
#
loop_
_entity_poly.entity_id
_entity_poly.type
_entity_poly.pdbx_seq_one_letter_code
_entity_poly.pdbx_strand_id
1 'polypeptide(L)'
;MAMQMVRLGDVCRAAKEGEQDLTVAERSARKGPYACFADNCQSFGVDDWLVDAGGAIIVPAYGQIVANTGYVMARKEQGRFSFGKQVYALVPHDRTDTDYLYNVITHSPQVAHQVTGTPQLRQISLTALLASRIPWPCRAVRDAFVEMIEADEAEFKRLRALPAQLMAEGDEAFASIVAADGSETLAMADAVAWRTGTSVAAELRGPDKAVRVEGSRCTLGRCDEVLAEGPCVVAAPQGRAMVARYVPEACHPLQDVLYACAADSKIDLGVLLFALRAARVREGLPRQDWVSEQDFGALCLHVGTIEQQERFASVASDIFDRLAKAEADLVQLERNHAARLAEFFTHGRVGVDGSSAVDDEPLGEIPAAPEAIAACGKDAGQEREDSADADSMPADLRGRVAQMGALAPLAAQGLEILSDPTDVAWELAPLAVVRACASSSQWAFVAAAAGPYAAPAYTNLVRALDTVMTELSESNDLLSFLPNLSYGSSLLTLEQLAGWVGMLDAIEPGTITGAAVRAVLRLDSSFAVLPDSVNGLLEGAVRSCARGLGHEPQSAYVPCSSGEGLIDLLAHDFPEATLRSQTQEFSHILADMLVRAAELEGMGEQRGGLGAAVGSALAHDEFSDWRADLVCAALPCEEGAWHEGAVSPDDPRWAALGVPPRNKATFAWIQQAMFHQATGGAVVLLAPNCALHSCVGSETELRRKLATSGRVRAVVSLPSRIFADGRPASSLIVLGDPRDAACAQTLMVDMLGCGVPSSGTCAGAAATRELPAEVAAHAARVLAAWVERGEASCEQGFCRVVGAEEIAANVDVLTPWTYVG
;
A
#
# COMPACT_ATOMS: atom_id res chain seq x y z
N MET A 1 25.47 38.67 14.38
CA MET A 1 24.23 39.20 13.75
C MET A 1 23.18 38.13 13.73
N ALA A 2 21.88 38.47 13.88
CA ALA A 2 20.82 37.50 13.72
C ALA A 2 20.76 37.07 12.25
N MET A 3 20.68 35.77 11.99
CA MET A 3 20.51 35.18 10.65
C MET A 3 19.31 35.82 9.93
N GLN A 4 19.49 36.31 8.71
CA GLN A 4 18.40 36.83 7.91
C GLN A 4 17.50 35.66 7.45
N MET A 5 16.19 35.76 7.73
CA MET A 5 15.19 34.80 7.28
C MET A 5 14.28 35.47 6.24
N VAL A 6 14.20 34.91 5.05
CA VAL A 6 13.30 35.35 3.96
C VAL A 6 12.20 34.34 3.73
N ARG A 7 11.11 34.74 3.09
CA ARG A 7 10.12 33.78 2.61
C ARG A 7 10.65 33.12 1.32
N LEU A 8 10.37 31.84 1.15
CA LEU A 8 10.75 31.13 -0.07
C LEU A 8 10.18 31.83 -1.32
N GLY A 9 8.96 32.35 -1.24
CA GLY A 9 8.33 33.12 -2.32
C GLY A 9 8.94 34.49 -2.62
N ASP A 10 9.84 35.00 -1.76
CA ASP A 10 10.58 36.26 -2.03
C ASP A 10 11.83 36.02 -2.89
N VAL A 11 12.28 34.76 -3.00
CA VAL A 11 13.54 34.39 -3.72
C VAL A 11 13.29 33.43 -4.89
N CYS A 12 12.08 32.87 -5.00
CA CYS A 12 11.67 32.08 -6.15
C CYS A 12 10.18 32.33 -6.47
N ARG A 13 9.79 32.01 -7.69
CA ARG A 13 8.38 32.01 -8.13
C ARG A 13 7.93 30.61 -8.48
N ALA A 14 6.66 30.31 -8.28
CA ALA A 14 6.05 29.11 -8.87
C ALA A 14 5.74 29.36 -10.36
N ALA A 15 6.06 28.41 -11.20
CA ALA A 15 5.60 28.41 -12.58
C ALA A 15 4.10 28.10 -12.57
N LYS A 16 3.26 29.09 -12.89
CA LYS A 16 1.79 28.97 -12.95
C LYS A 16 1.28 28.60 -14.32
N GLU A 17 2.09 28.78 -15.32
CA GLU A 17 1.74 28.59 -16.72
C GLU A 17 2.16 27.19 -17.10
N GLY A 18 1.21 26.34 -17.38
CA GLY A 18 1.49 25.09 -18.06
C GLY A 18 1.37 23.80 -17.26
N GLU A 19 0.42 23.71 -16.36
CA GLU A 19 0.01 22.42 -15.85
C GLU A 19 -0.54 21.57 -17.00
N GLN A 20 0.11 20.46 -17.31
CA GLN A 20 -0.45 19.42 -18.19
C GLN A 20 -1.01 18.32 -17.32
N ASP A 21 -2.34 18.20 -17.33
CA ASP A 21 -3.02 17.08 -16.70
C ASP A 21 -3.05 15.92 -17.71
N LEU A 22 -2.08 15.02 -17.61
CA LEU A 22 -1.99 13.86 -18.48
C LEU A 22 -2.37 12.61 -17.71
N THR A 23 -3.36 11.89 -18.20
CA THR A 23 -3.74 10.58 -17.67
C THR A 23 -2.58 9.57 -17.76
N VAL A 24 -2.61 8.52 -16.96
CA VAL A 24 -1.59 7.46 -16.99
C VAL A 24 -1.44 6.85 -18.40
N ALA A 25 -2.55 6.70 -19.14
CA ALA A 25 -2.55 6.20 -20.51
C ALA A 25 -1.84 7.16 -21.47
N GLU A 26 -2.08 8.46 -21.36
CA GLU A 26 -1.38 9.48 -22.16
C GLU A 26 0.10 9.57 -21.83
N ARG A 27 0.45 9.46 -20.55
CA ARG A 27 1.85 9.38 -20.09
C ARG A 27 2.57 8.20 -20.73
N SER A 28 1.91 7.05 -20.79
CA SER A 28 2.47 5.81 -21.36
C SER A 28 2.58 5.86 -22.88
N ALA A 29 1.72 6.61 -23.56
CA ALA A 29 1.70 6.72 -25.03
C ALA A 29 2.70 7.74 -25.57
N ARG A 30 3.13 8.72 -24.77
CA ARG A 30 4.02 9.82 -25.19
C ARG A 30 5.47 9.50 -24.88
N LYS A 31 6.35 9.61 -25.87
CA LYS A 31 7.81 9.40 -25.77
C LYS A 31 8.59 10.59 -26.36
N GLY A 32 8.17 11.80 -25.99
CA GLY A 32 8.83 12.99 -26.49
C GLY A 32 10.14 13.31 -25.78
N PRO A 33 10.90 14.30 -26.30
CA PRO A 33 12.23 14.65 -25.80
C PRO A 33 12.22 15.47 -24.50
N TYR A 34 11.07 16.00 -24.07
CA TYR A 34 10.99 16.87 -22.90
C TYR A 34 10.47 16.09 -21.68
N ALA A 35 11.05 16.36 -20.51
CA ALA A 35 10.57 15.76 -19.25
C ALA A 35 9.24 16.39 -18.82
N CYS A 36 8.26 15.57 -18.41
CA CYS A 36 7.08 16.00 -17.69
C CYS A 36 7.06 15.36 -16.32
N PHE A 37 6.95 16.18 -15.27
CA PHE A 37 6.97 15.73 -13.89
C PHE A 37 5.54 15.53 -13.38
N ALA A 38 5.30 14.37 -12.78
CA ALA A 38 4.04 14.03 -12.14
C ALA A 38 4.33 13.41 -10.76
N ASP A 39 3.38 12.65 -10.23
CA ASP A 39 3.38 12.03 -8.91
C ASP A 39 4.78 11.71 -8.37
N ASN A 40 5.10 12.13 -7.16
CA ASN A 40 6.38 11.89 -6.49
C ASN A 40 7.62 12.32 -7.32
N CYS A 41 7.50 13.37 -8.14
CA CYS A 41 8.54 13.85 -9.05
C CYS A 41 9.03 12.81 -10.09
N GLN A 42 8.24 11.78 -10.39
CA GLN A 42 8.55 10.89 -11.51
C GLN A 42 8.40 11.64 -12.84
N SER A 43 9.29 11.38 -13.78
CA SER A 43 9.26 12.03 -15.09
C SER A 43 9.02 11.03 -16.22
N PHE A 44 8.29 11.47 -17.22
CA PHE A 44 8.08 10.77 -18.50
C PHE A 44 8.27 11.74 -19.66
N GLY A 45 8.47 11.23 -20.89
CA GLY A 45 8.71 12.05 -22.06
C GLY A 45 7.43 12.63 -22.64
N VAL A 46 7.45 13.92 -23.00
CA VAL A 46 6.36 14.59 -23.74
C VAL A 46 6.89 15.33 -24.96
N ASP A 47 6.04 15.57 -25.95
CA ASP A 47 6.42 16.22 -27.20
C ASP A 47 6.49 17.75 -27.07
N ASP A 48 5.69 18.31 -26.16
CA ASP A 48 5.62 19.74 -25.89
C ASP A 48 6.18 20.08 -24.51
N TRP A 49 6.67 21.31 -24.35
CA TRP A 49 7.19 21.84 -23.11
C TRP A 49 6.46 23.14 -22.74
N LEU A 50 6.32 23.40 -21.46
CA LEU A 50 5.58 24.54 -20.93
C LEU A 50 6.45 25.50 -20.12
N VAL A 51 7.60 25.01 -19.63
CA VAL A 51 8.57 25.79 -18.88
C VAL A 51 9.93 25.70 -19.56
N ASP A 52 10.59 26.83 -19.72
CA ASP A 52 12.02 26.93 -20.11
C ASP A 52 12.73 27.74 -19.03
N ALA A 53 13.54 27.08 -18.21
CA ALA A 53 14.19 27.71 -17.07
C ALA A 53 15.69 27.34 -16.98
N GLY A 54 16.53 28.27 -16.61
CA GLY A 54 17.96 28.00 -16.35
C GLY A 54 18.21 27.13 -15.11
N GLY A 55 17.21 26.98 -14.24
CA GLY A 55 17.17 26.11 -13.09
C GLY A 55 15.77 26.14 -12.46
N ALA A 56 15.27 25.00 -12.03
CA ALA A 56 14.01 24.87 -11.35
C ALA A 56 14.08 23.75 -10.29
N ILE A 57 13.19 23.83 -9.31
CA ILE A 57 13.05 22.83 -8.23
C ILE A 57 11.63 22.29 -8.31
N ILE A 58 11.52 21.01 -8.57
CA ILE A 58 10.25 20.30 -8.67
C ILE A 58 9.94 19.71 -7.29
N VAL A 59 8.83 20.13 -6.69
CA VAL A 59 8.39 19.71 -5.34
C VAL A 59 7.06 18.98 -5.47
N PRO A 60 6.92 17.74 -5.00
CA PRO A 60 5.64 17.07 -5.00
C PRO A 60 4.67 17.76 -4.03
N ALA A 61 3.43 17.96 -4.46
CA ALA A 61 2.40 18.65 -3.69
C ALA A 61 1.62 17.70 -2.78
N TYR A 62 1.55 16.42 -3.16
CA TYR A 62 0.65 15.43 -2.60
C TYR A 62 1.25 14.01 -2.67
N GLY A 63 0.86 13.12 -1.72
CA GLY A 63 1.29 11.74 -1.67
C GLY A 63 2.53 11.53 -0.80
N GLN A 64 3.47 10.74 -1.29
CA GLN A 64 4.73 10.47 -0.59
C GLN A 64 5.72 11.63 -0.80
N ILE A 65 5.46 12.76 -0.16
CA ILE A 65 6.23 14.00 -0.33
C ILE A 65 7.35 14.19 0.69
N VAL A 66 7.47 13.29 1.66
CA VAL A 66 8.52 13.33 2.70
C VAL A 66 9.37 12.09 2.59
N ALA A 67 10.68 12.29 2.50
CA ALA A 67 11.66 11.21 2.52
C ALA A 67 11.73 10.52 3.90
N ASN A 68 12.37 9.35 3.96
CA ASN A 68 12.64 8.65 5.22
C ASN A 68 13.45 9.49 6.22
N THR A 69 14.12 10.53 5.76
CA THR A 69 14.83 11.53 6.58
C THR A 69 13.90 12.48 7.34
N GLY A 70 12.60 12.48 7.03
CA GLY A 70 11.62 13.40 7.61
C GLY A 70 11.50 14.74 6.87
N TYR A 71 12.28 14.98 5.82
CA TYR A 71 12.29 16.22 5.03
C TYR A 71 11.54 16.09 3.71
N VAL A 72 11.15 17.25 3.15
CA VAL A 72 10.41 17.31 1.89
C VAL A 72 11.26 16.82 0.72
N MET A 73 10.69 15.99 -0.13
CA MET A 73 11.34 15.53 -1.35
C MET A 73 11.29 16.62 -2.41
N ALA A 74 12.35 16.75 -3.20
CA ALA A 74 12.37 17.61 -4.36
C ALA A 74 13.33 17.07 -5.43
N ARG A 75 13.28 17.65 -6.62
CA ARG A 75 14.19 17.34 -7.73
C ARG A 75 14.63 18.62 -8.43
N LYS A 76 15.89 18.70 -8.83
CA LYS A 76 16.41 19.78 -9.69
C LYS A 76 16.14 19.48 -11.15
N GLU A 77 15.74 20.49 -11.91
CA GLU A 77 15.58 20.43 -13.37
C GLU A 77 16.06 21.71 -14.03
N GLN A 78 16.45 21.63 -15.32
CA GLN A 78 16.87 22.76 -16.11
C GLN A 78 16.47 22.61 -17.57
N GLY A 79 16.32 23.74 -18.27
CA GLY A 79 15.92 23.76 -19.66
C GLY A 79 14.40 23.64 -19.83
N ARG A 80 13.98 22.84 -20.81
CA ARG A 80 12.59 22.73 -21.25
C ARG A 80 11.93 21.51 -20.64
N PHE A 81 10.84 21.73 -19.92
CA PHE A 81 10.07 20.66 -19.26
C PHE A 81 8.60 21.04 -19.09
N SER A 82 7.79 20.07 -18.66
CA SER A 82 6.40 20.23 -18.27
C SER A 82 6.16 19.61 -16.88
N PHE A 83 5.04 19.91 -16.25
CA PHE A 83 4.66 19.31 -14.96
C PHE A 83 3.13 19.21 -14.81
N GLY A 84 2.66 18.24 -14.02
CA GLY A 84 1.25 18.02 -13.70
C GLY A 84 0.81 18.73 -12.42
N LYS A 85 -0.48 18.70 -12.13
CA LYS A 85 -1.10 19.37 -10.96
C LYS A 85 -0.57 18.90 -9.59
N GLN A 86 0.02 17.70 -9.55
CA GLN A 86 0.50 17.08 -8.29
C GLN A 86 1.92 17.48 -7.91
N VAL A 87 2.54 18.38 -8.64
CA VAL A 87 3.87 18.92 -8.36
C VAL A 87 3.92 20.42 -8.55
N TYR A 88 4.78 21.09 -7.81
CA TYR A 88 5.09 22.50 -8.00
C TYR A 88 6.44 22.65 -8.66
N ALA A 89 6.54 23.49 -9.67
CA ALA A 89 7.83 23.89 -10.25
C ALA A 89 8.21 25.29 -9.72
N LEU A 90 9.22 25.34 -8.85
CA LEU A 90 9.75 26.58 -8.30
C LEU A 90 10.94 27.04 -9.13
N VAL A 91 10.88 28.24 -9.66
CA VAL A 91 11.96 28.85 -10.44
C VAL A 91 12.62 29.95 -9.61
N PRO A 92 13.89 29.81 -9.22
CA PRO A 92 14.65 30.84 -8.51
C PRO A 92 14.72 32.14 -9.28
N HIS A 93 14.69 33.28 -8.61
CA HIS A 93 14.90 34.60 -9.24
C HIS A 93 16.32 34.74 -9.79
N ASP A 94 17.32 34.21 -9.10
CA ASP A 94 18.66 34.00 -9.61
C ASP A 94 18.90 32.48 -9.78
N ARG A 95 19.20 32.09 -11.02
CA ARG A 95 19.49 30.68 -11.36
C ARG A 95 20.66 30.09 -10.58
N THR A 96 21.57 30.91 -10.12
CA THR A 96 22.75 30.51 -9.36
C THR A 96 22.38 30.07 -7.92
N ASP A 97 21.18 30.36 -7.45
CA ASP A 97 20.66 29.91 -6.16
C ASP A 97 19.88 28.58 -6.22
N THR A 98 19.82 27.95 -7.40
CA THR A 98 19.04 26.71 -7.57
C THR A 98 19.52 25.60 -6.64
N ASP A 99 20.81 25.35 -6.54
CA ASP A 99 21.38 24.30 -5.68
C ASP A 99 21.19 24.61 -4.19
N TYR A 100 21.36 25.87 -3.82
CA TYR A 100 21.13 26.34 -2.47
C TYR A 100 19.67 26.14 -2.06
N LEU A 101 18.73 26.63 -2.86
CA LEU A 101 17.30 26.52 -2.59
C LEU A 101 16.81 25.07 -2.59
N TYR A 102 17.33 24.24 -3.49
CA TYR A 102 17.07 22.82 -3.50
C TYR A 102 17.49 22.17 -2.16
N ASN A 103 18.73 22.41 -1.73
CA ASN A 103 19.24 21.84 -0.49
C ASN A 103 18.51 22.37 0.74
N VAL A 104 18.13 23.65 0.74
CA VAL A 104 17.29 24.21 1.82
C VAL A 104 15.91 23.56 1.85
N ILE A 105 15.23 23.39 0.71
CA ILE A 105 13.90 22.74 0.67
C ILE A 105 13.97 21.30 1.18
N THR A 106 15.01 20.56 0.78
CA THR A 106 15.17 19.13 1.09
C THR A 106 15.77 18.84 2.47
N HIS A 107 16.23 19.85 3.22
CA HIS A 107 16.83 19.68 4.54
C HIS A 107 16.25 20.62 5.61
N SER A 108 15.31 21.51 5.26
CA SER A 108 14.76 22.50 6.19
C SER A 108 13.66 21.91 7.08
N PRO A 109 13.81 21.95 8.41
CA PRO A 109 12.71 21.66 9.33
C PRO A 109 11.50 22.58 9.14
N GLN A 110 11.74 23.86 8.81
CA GLN A 110 10.69 24.85 8.61
C GLN A 110 9.80 24.53 7.39
N VAL A 111 10.38 24.00 6.32
CA VAL A 111 9.63 23.54 5.14
C VAL A 111 8.91 22.21 5.48
N ALA A 112 9.57 21.29 6.14
CA ALA A 112 8.98 20.02 6.57
C ALA A 112 7.74 20.21 7.48
N HIS A 113 7.78 21.22 8.37
CA HIS A 113 6.64 21.56 9.23
C HIS A 113 5.42 22.11 8.48
N GLN A 114 5.52 22.50 7.22
CA GLN A 114 4.37 22.92 6.41
C GLN A 114 3.63 21.74 5.79
N VAL A 115 4.17 20.54 5.89
CA VAL A 115 3.52 19.32 5.41
C VAL A 115 2.40 18.93 6.38
N THR A 116 1.22 18.69 5.85
CA THR A 116 0.03 18.24 6.58
C THR A 116 -0.43 16.88 6.08
N GLY A 117 -1.40 16.27 6.76
CA GLY A 117 -1.97 14.98 6.37
C GLY A 117 -1.37 13.79 7.15
N THR A 118 -1.83 12.60 6.80
CA THR A 118 -1.38 11.32 7.40
C THR A 118 -0.05 10.86 6.80
N PRO A 119 0.66 9.91 7.42
CA PRO A 119 1.89 9.37 6.83
C PRO A 119 1.74 8.83 5.40
N GLN A 120 0.56 8.33 5.03
CA GLN A 120 0.25 7.78 3.71
C GLN A 120 -0.19 8.86 2.70
N LEU A 121 -0.83 9.93 3.19
CA LEU A 121 -1.41 11.00 2.38
C LEU A 121 -0.96 12.36 2.91
N ARG A 122 0.30 12.67 2.69
CA ARG A 122 0.88 13.96 3.05
C ARG A 122 0.65 14.97 1.92
N GLN A 123 0.46 16.22 2.28
CA GLN A 123 0.31 17.32 1.33
C GLN A 123 1.00 18.59 1.82
N ILE A 124 1.42 19.41 0.89
CA ILE A 124 1.90 20.77 1.17
C ILE A 124 1.23 21.71 0.17
N SER A 125 0.57 22.75 0.65
CA SER A 125 -0.02 23.74 -0.26
C SER A 125 1.08 24.67 -0.81
N LEU A 126 0.90 25.14 -2.05
CA LEU A 126 1.82 26.11 -2.66
C LEU A 126 1.98 27.37 -1.81
N THR A 127 0.89 27.86 -1.24
CA THR A 127 0.89 29.04 -0.36
C THR A 127 1.72 28.79 0.90
N ALA A 128 1.58 27.64 1.55
CA ALA A 128 2.36 27.28 2.73
C ALA A 128 3.85 27.09 2.39
N LEU A 129 4.13 26.43 1.25
CA LEU A 129 5.50 26.24 0.77
C LEU A 129 6.18 27.59 0.51
N LEU A 130 5.55 28.48 -0.24
CA LEU A 130 6.11 29.82 -0.54
C LEU A 130 6.18 30.74 0.68
N ALA A 131 5.33 30.53 1.69
CA ALA A 131 5.37 31.26 2.96
C ALA A 131 6.45 30.76 3.92
N SER A 132 7.04 29.58 3.66
CA SER A 132 8.10 29.01 4.49
C SER A 132 9.27 29.96 4.63
N ARG A 133 9.69 30.17 5.88
CA ARG A 133 10.85 31.02 6.17
C ARG A 133 12.12 30.21 6.09
N ILE A 134 13.05 30.63 5.24
CA ILE A 134 14.33 29.97 5.00
C ILE A 134 15.50 30.89 5.36
N PRO A 135 16.65 30.35 5.78
CA PRO A 135 17.88 31.12 5.94
C PRO A 135 18.30 31.75 4.62
N TRP A 136 18.74 33.03 4.68
CA TRP A 136 19.28 33.75 3.51
C TRP A 136 20.58 34.48 3.87
N PRO A 137 21.66 33.75 4.13
CA PRO A 137 22.97 34.36 4.39
C PRO A 137 23.61 34.91 3.13
N CYS A 138 24.78 35.56 3.26
CA CYS A 138 25.54 36.01 2.10
C CYS A 138 25.89 34.85 1.15
N ARG A 139 26.25 35.20 -0.09
CA ARG A 139 26.49 34.24 -1.16
C ARG A 139 27.53 33.19 -0.80
N ALA A 140 28.67 33.63 -0.23
CA ALA A 140 29.75 32.70 0.16
C ALA A 140 29.30 31.61 1.14
N VAL A 141 28.42 31.96 2.09
CA VAL A 141 27.86 30.98 3.06
C VAL A 141 26.85 30.04 2.38
N ARG A 142 26.07 30.55 1.40
CA ARG A 142 25.16 29.70 0.61
C ARG A 142 25.95 28.68 -0.21
N ASP A 143 27.02 29.13 -0.89
CA ASP A 143 27.88 28.27 -1.70
C ASP A 143 28.58 27.22 -0.81
N ALA A 144 29.13 27.61 0.35
CA ALA A 144 29.74 26.69 1.32
C ALA A 144 28.74 25.66 1.88
N PHE A 145 27.47 26.02 2.07
CA PHE A 145 26.43 25.09 2.47
C PHE A 145 26.16 24.05 1.40
N VAL A 146 26.11 24.45 0.13
CA VAL A 146 25.93 23.52 -1.01
C VAL A 146 27.11 22.56 -1.08
N GLU A 147 28.37 23.07 -1.03
CA GLU A 147 29.57 22.23 -1.04
C GLU A 147 29.60 21.22 0.12
N MET A 148 29.17 21.62 1.30
CA MET A 148 29.07 20.73 2.49
C MET A 148 28.08 19.58 2.25
N ILE A 149 26.89 19.88 1.73
CA ILE A 149 25.87 18.86 1.45
C ILE A 149 26.35 17.89 0.38
N GLU A 150 26.89 18.41 -0.73
CA GLU A 150 27.38 17.59 -1.84
C GLU A 150 28.54 16.66 -1.42
N ALA A 151 29.44 17.15 -0.57
CA ALA A 151 30.53 16.34 -0.01
C ALA A 151 29.98 15.21 0.88
N ASP A 152 29.02 15.52 1.74
CA ASP A 152 28.37 14.52 2.60
C ASP A 152 27.60 13.48 1.79
N GLU A 153 26.82 13.88 0.79
CA GLU A 153 26.09 12.99 -0.11
C GLU A 153 27.02 12.04 -0.88
N ALA A 154 28.15 12.58 -1.38
CA ALA A 154 29.17 11.77 -2.05
C ALA A 154 29.77 10.72 -1.12
N GLU A 155 30.08 11.10 0.12
CA GLU A 155 30.64 10.20 1.11
C GLU A 155 29.60 9.16 1.61
N PHE A 156 28.34 9.56 1.82
CA PHE A 156 27.25 8.61 2.08
C PHE A 156 27.12 7.57 0.96
N LYS A 157 27.16 8.02 -0.28
CA LYS A 157 27.08 7.11 -1.44
C LYS A 157 28.28 6.15 -1.47
N ARG A 158 29.49 6.64 -1.20
CA ARG A 158 30.71 5.83 -1.13
C ARG A 158 30.61 4.77 -0.02
N LEU A 159 30.28 5.19 1.20
CA LEU A 159 30.20 4.30 2.36
C LEU A 159 29.08 3.25 2.23
N ARG A 160 27.95 3.62 1.65
CA ARG A 160 26.82 2.68 1.40
C ARG A 160 27.12 1.65 0.31
N ALA A 161 27.99 1.99 -0.66
CA ALA A 161 28.40 1.07 -1.71
C ALA A 161 29.53 0.13 -1.28
N LEU A 162 30.34 0.54 -0.31
CA LEU A 162 31.56 -0.17 0.12
C LEU A 162 31.30 -1.61 0.63
N PRO A 163 30.26 -1.91 1.42
CA PRO A 163 30.00 -3.27 1.86
C PRO A 163 29.80 -4.26 0.70
N ALA A 164 29.07 -3.86 -0.35
CA ALA A 164 28.86 -4.69 -1.52
C ALA A 164 30.18 -4.97 -2.28
N GLN A 165 31.05 -3.98 -2.37
CA GLN A 165 32.36 -4.10 -3.02
C GLN A 165 33.30 -5.01 -2.23
N LEU A 166 33.35 -4.87 -0.90
CA LEU A 166 34.13 -5.72 -0.02
C LEU A 166 33.68 -7.18 -0.03
N MET A 167 32.37 -7.39 -0.06
CA MET A 167 31.83 -8.76 -0.18
C MET A 167 32.15 -9.39 -1.54
N ALA A 168 32.17 -8.62 -2.63
CA ALA A 168 32.57 -9.11 -3.95
C ALA A 168 34.09 -9.43 -3.99
N GLU A 169 34.92 -8.59 -3.38
CA GLU A 169 36.36 -8.84 -3.20
C GLU A 169 36.61 -10.17 -2.45
N GLY A 170 35.82 -10.41 -1.41
CA GLY A 170 35.88 -11.68 -0.66
C GLY A 170 35.41 -12.89 -1.48
N ASP A 171 34.34 -12.75 -2.28
CA ASP A 171 33.87 -13.83 -3.17
C ASP A 171 34.97 -14.21 -4.21
N GLU A 172 35.65 -13.22 -4.79
CA GLU A 172 36.75 -13.44 -5.73
C GLU A 172 37.96 -14.10 -5.06
N ALA A 173 38.37 -13.61 -3.89
CA ALA A 173 39.45 -14.18 -3.11
C ALA A 173 39.13 -15.64 -2.69
N PHE A 174 37.90 -15.89 -2.27
CA PHE A 174 37.44 -17.23 -1.90
C PHE A 174 37.53 -18.18 -3.09
N ALA A 175 36.99 -17.77 -4.24
CA ALA A 175 37.04 -18.55 -5.48
C ALA A 175 38.52 -18.87 -5.88
N SER A 176 39.43 -17.92 -5.72
CA SER A 176 40.86 -18.06 -6.06
C SER A 176 41.65 -18.96 -5.10
N ILE A 177 41.34 -18.91 -3.80
CA ILE A 177 42.14 -19.58 -2.74
C ILE A 177 41.54 -20.94 -2.38
N VAL A 178 40.21 -21.02 -2.25
CA VAL A 178 39.53 -22.17 -1.64
C VAL A 178 38.83 -23.04 -2.69
N ALA A 179 38.17 -22.43 -3.69
CA ALA A 179 37.37 -23.15 -4.67
C ALA A 179 38.20 -23.65 -5.89
N ALA A 180 39.50 -23.56 -5.87
CA ALA A 180 40.38 -24.09 -6.92
C ALA A 180 40.26 -25.64 -7.05
N ASP A 181 40.59 -26.18 -8.22
CA ASP A 181 40.50 -27.60 -8.55
C ASP A 181 41.12 -28.50 -7.42
N GLY A 182 40.30 -29.45 -6.93
CA GLY A 182 40.73 -30.39 -5.88
C GLY A 182 40.39 -29.96 -4.46
N SER A 183 39.52 -28.97 -4.27
CA SER A 183 39.10 -28.50 -2.94
C SER A 183 38.33 -29.58 -2.16
N GLU A 184 38.61 -29.70 -0.87
CA GLU A 184 37.84 -30.55 0.05
C GLU A 184 36.42 -30.04 0.20
N THR A 185 35.47 -30.96 0.30
CA THR A 185 34.05 -30.66 0.50
C THR A 185 33.56 -31.23 1.81
N LEU A 186 32.66 -30.49 2.45
CA LEU A 186 32.07 -30.86 3.73
C LEU A 186 30.58 -30.61 3.71
N ALA A 187 29.74 -31.54 4.18
CA ALA A 187 28.31 -31.30 4.33
C ALA A 187 28.07 -30.20 5.37
N MET A 188 27.12 -29.32 5.15
CA MET A 188 26.78 -28.23 6.06
C MET A 188 26.55 -28.73 7.48
N ALA A 189 25.76 -29.80 7.64
CA ALA A 189 25.48 -30.42 8.94
C ALA A 189 26.70 -30.96 9.67
N ASP A 190 27.77 -31.31 8.93
CA ASP A 190 29.04 -31.72 9.48
C ASP A 190 29.98 -30.57 9.80
N ALA A 191 29.80 -29.44 9.11
CA ALA A 191 30.61 -28.24 9.30
C ALA A 191 30.17 -27.40 10.49
N VAL A 192 28.88 -27.29 10.75
CA VAL A 192 28.30 -26.31 11.67
C VAL A 192 27.08 -26.85 12.41
N ALA A 193 27.07 -26.62 13.74
CA ALA A 193 25.89 -26.82 14.58
C ALA A 193 25.10 -25.52 14.69
N TRP A 194 24.13 -25.34 13.79
CA TRP A 194 23.28 -24.16 13.78
C TRP A 194 22.38 -24.09 15.01
N ARG A 195 22.23 -22.88 15.55
CA ARG A 195 21.29 -22.55 16.61
C ARG A 195 20.17 -21.67 16.03
N THR A 196 18.99 -21.83 16.55
CA THR A 196 17.84 -20.97 16.18
C THR A 196 17.76 -19.76 17.10
N GLY A 197 17.55 -18.59 16.57
CA GLY A 197 17.32 -17.37 17.34
C GLY A 197 15.98 -17.37 18.08
N THR A 198 15.74 -16.36 18.88
CA THR A 198 14.53 -16.20 19.70
C THR A 198 13.85 -14.87 19.45
N SER A 199 12.55 -14.78 19.79
CA SER A 199 11.81 -13.52 19.65
C SER A 199 12.18 -12.53 20.75
N VAL A 200 12.35 -11.27 20.37
CA VAL A 200 12.47 -10.13 21.31
C VAL A 200 11.24 -9.26 21.11
N ALA A 201 10.52 -8.97 22.19
CA ALA A 201 9.35 -8.07 22.14
C ALA A 201 9.76 -6.68 21.64
N ALA A 202 8.89 -6.01 20.87
CA ALA A 202 9.22 -4.73 20.27
C ALA A 202 9.48 -3.64 21.33
N GLU A 203 8.80 -3.72 22.48
CA GLU A 203 8.95 -2.81 23.60
C GLU A 203 10.36 -2.91 24.26
N LEU A 204 11.02 -4.05 24.08
CA LEU A 204 12.39 -4.28 24.59
C LEU A 204 13.46 -3.81 23.59
N ARG A 205 13.05 -3.31 22.41
CA ARG A 205 13.96 -2.79 21.40
C ARG A 205 14.00 -1.25 21.47
N GLY A 206 15.17 -0.68 21.34
CA GLY A 206 15.34 0.77 21.31
C GLY A 206 16.73 1.18 20.79
N PRO A 207 16.88 2.43 20.32
CA PRO A 207 18.15 2.93 19.80
C PRO A 207 19.24 3.04 20.89
N ASP A 208 18.82 3.17 22.16
CA ASP A 208 19.72 3.35 23.31
C ASP A 208 20.24 2.03 23.90
N LYS A 209 19.79 0.90 23.36
CA LYS A 209 20.20 -0.43 23.81
C LYS A 209 21.56 -0.85 23.24
N ALA A 210 22.24 -1.79 23.90
CA ALA A 210 23.61 -2.16 23.56
C ALA A 210 23.69 -3.25 22.48
N VAL A 211 22.80 -4.24 22.52
CA VAL A 211 22.89 -5.50 21.77
C VAL A 211 22.11 -5.42 20.46
N ARG A 212 22.74 -5.71 19.34
CA ARG A 212 22.08 -5.72 18.01
C ARG A 212 21.03 -6.83 17.91
N VAL A 213 19.84 -6.51 17.41
CA VAL A 213 18.80 -7.49 17.06
C VAL A 213 18.91 -7.81 15.58
N GLU A 214 19.33 -9.04 15.26
CA GLU A 214 19.59 -9.48 13.90
C GLU A 214 18.38 -10.22 13.31
N GLY A 215 17.81 -9.64 12.26
CA GLY A 215 16.78 -10.25 11.44
C GLY A 215 17.39 -10.96 10.22
N SER A 216 16.51 -11.55 9.39
CA SER A 216 16.91 -12.29 8.19
C SER A 216 17.71 -11.46 7.18
N ARG A 217 17.47 -10.15 7.08
CA ARG A 217 18.06 -9.28 6.04
C ARG A 217 18.96 -8.18 6.59
N CYS A 218 18.69 -7.71 7.78
CA CYS A 218 19.36 -6.55 8.36
C CYS A 218 19.22 -6.56 9.89
N THR A 219 19.96 -5.68 10.54
CA THR A 219 19.75 -5.35 11.94
C THR A 219 18.42 -4.60 12.10
N LEU A 220 17.57 -5.07 12.99
CA LEU A 220 16.20 -4.54 13.20
C LEU A 220 16.07 -3.68 14.46
N GLY A 221 17.18 -3.23 15.02
CA GLY A 221 17.24 -2.44 16.23
C GLY A 221 18.21 -3.01 17.26
N ARG A 222 18.08 -2.59 18.51
CA ARG A 222 18.94 -3.03 19.63
C ARG A 222 18.09 -3.43 20.84
N CYS A 223 18.59 -4.36 21.66
CA CYS A 223 17.97 -4.81 22.90
C CYS A 223 19.03 -4.90 24.03
N ASP A 224 18.67 -5.38 25.20
CA ASP A 224 19.61 -5.60 26.32
C ASP A 224 20.02 -7.07 26.49
N GLU A 225 19.36 -7.99 25.76
CA GLU A 225 19.57 -9.43 25.90
C GLU A 225 20.56 -9.95 24.85
N VAL A 226 21.61 -10.63 25.31
CA VAL A 226 22.60 -11.30 24.45
C VAL A 226 22.17 -12.75 24.24
N LEU A 227 21.99 -13.18 23.01
CA LEU A 227 21.75 -14.58 22.66
C LEU A 227 22.99 -15.23 22.03
N ALA A 228 23.75 -14.50 21.24
CA ALA A 228 25.01 -14.89 20.64
C ALA A 228 26.12 -13.95 21.13
N GLU A 229 27.16 -14.49 21.74
CA GLU A 229 28.27 -13.69 22.32
C GLU A 229 29.22 -13.11 21.24
N GLY A 230 29.01 -13.45 19.96
CA GLY A 230 29.82 -12.99 18.83
C GLY A 230 31.31 -13.32 18.90
N PRO A 231 32.04 -13.26 17.79
CA PRO A 231 31.48 -13.10 16.45
C PRO A 231 30.67 -14.32 16.03
N CYS A 232 29.67 -14.09 15.15
CA CYS A 232 28.87 -15.18 14.63
C CYS A 232 28.50 -14.96 13.15
N VAL A 233 28.17 -16.05 12.46
CA VAL A 233 27.52 -16.01 11.16
C VAL A 233 26.02 -16.20 11.40
N VAL A 234 25.21 -15.27 10.89
CA VAL A 234 23.76 -15.39 10.86
C VAL A 234 23.31 -15.76 9.46
N ALA A 235 22.39 -16.70 9.35
CA ALA A 235 21.84 -17.15 8.07
C ALA A 235 20.33 -17.25 8.14
N ALA A 236 19.65 -16.83 7.08
CA ALA A 236 18.21 -16.97 6.93
C ALA A 236 17.93 -18.01 5.86
N PRO A 237 17.56 -19.26 6.24
CA PRO A 237 17.18 -20.29 5.27
C PRO A 237 15.86 -19.97 4.61
N GLN A 238 15.04 -19.11 5.23
CA GLN A 238 13.71 -18.75 4.75
C GLN A 238 13.69 -17.34 4.14
N GLY A 239 12.97 -17.16 3.03
CA GLY A 239 12.87 -15.89 2.32
C GLY A 239 13.82 -15.81 1.15
N ARG A 240 14.25 -14.61 0.73
CA ARG A 240 15.19 -14.47 -0.40
C ARG A 240 16.48 -15.26 -0.11
N ALA A 241 16.48 -16.45 -0.61
CA ALA A 241 17.32 -17.59 -0.35
C ALA A 241 18.70 -17.27 0.26
N MET A 242 18.93 -17.79 1.46
CA MET A 242 20.26 -17.96 2.05
C MET A 242 21.12 -16.70 2.11
N VAL A 243 20.55 -15.60 2.63
CA VAL A 243 21.37 -14.46 2.99
C VAL A 243 22.13 -14.82 4.27
N ALA A 244 23.44 -15.02 4.15
CA ALA A 244 24.31 -15.18 5.30
C ALA A 244 25.10 -13.87 5.53
N ARG A 245 25.31 -13.51 6.81
CA ARG A 245 26.03 -12.31 7.22
C ARG A 245 26.96 -12.61 8.39
N TYR A 246 28.08 -11.94 8.46
CA TYR A 246 28.95 -11.93 9.60
C TYR A 246 28.55 -10.81 10.55
N VAL A 247 28.43 -11.13 11.83
CA VAL A 247 28.16 -10.19 12.92
C VAL A 247 29.32 -10.21 13.88
N PRO A 248 30.13 -9.14 13.96
CA PRO A 248 31.37 -9.13 14.75
C PRO A 248 31.14 -9.05 16.26
N GLU A 249 30.01 -8.49 16.67
CA GLU A 249 29.67 -8.17 18.05
C GLU A 249 28.63 -9.15 18.62
N ALA A 250 28.45 -9.08 19.94
CA ALA A 250 27.35 -9.78 20.59
C ALA A 250 26.01 -9.31 20.02
N CYS A 251 25.14 -10.25 19.74
CA CYS A 251 23.86 -9.97 19.11
C CYS A 251 22.72 -10.86 19.61
N HIS A 252 21.49 -10.48 19.25
CA HIS A 252 20.30 -11.27 19.47
C HIS A 252 19.65 -11.65 18.12
N PRO A 253 19.99 -12.82 17.54
CA PRO A 253 19.32 -13.32 16.35
C PRO A 253 17.85 -13.64 16.63
N LEU A 254 16.96 -13.23 15.71
CA LEU A 254 15.52 -13.49 15.84
C LEU A 254 15.15 -14.94 15.46
N GLN A 255 13.94 -15.34 15.80
CA GLN A 255 13.41 -16.70 15.63
C GLN A 255 13.41 -17.23 14.19
N ASP A 256 13.47 -16.36 13.18
CA ASP A 256 13.55 -16.69 11.76
C ASP A 256 14.99 -16.72 11.22
N VAL A 257 15.97 -16.65 12.11
CA VAL A 257 17.40 -16.61 11.80
C VAL A 257 18.11 -17.76 12.48
N LEU A 258 18.94 -18.48 11.72
CA LEU A 258 19.93 -19.42 12.26
C LEU A 258 21.22 -18.66 12.52
N TYR A 259 21.92 -19.02 13.57
CA TYR A 259 23.24 -18.47 13.87
C TYR A 259 24.24 -19.53 14.33
N ALA A 260 25.50 -19.27 14.10
CA ALA A 260 26.61 -20.08 14.60
C ALA A 260 27.75 -19.18 15.03
N CYS A 261 28.21 -19.39 16.27
CA CYS A 261 29.43 -18.79 16.78
C CYS A 261 30.65 -19.67 16.45
N ALA A 262 31.86 -19.19 16.70
CA ALA A 262 33.08 -19.94 16.42
C ALA A 262 33.11 -21.32 17.12
N ALA A 263 32.53 -21.43 18.31
CA ALA A 263 32.43 -22.69 19.04
C ALA A 263 31.46 -23.72 18.38
N ASP A 264 30.55 -23.26 17.53
CA ASP A 264 29.58 -24.10 16.86
C ASP A 264 30.03 -24.57 15.47
N SER A 265 31.19 -24.05 14.99
CA SER A 265 31.72 -24.30 13.65
C SER A 265 33.06 -25.06 13.73
N LYS A 266 33.22 -26.03 12.84
CA LYS A 266 34.49 -26.74 12.65
C LYS A 266 35.45 -26.03 11.70
N ILE A 267 34.98 -25.04 11.02
CA ILE A 267 35.70 -24.19 10.05
C ILE A 267 35.64 -22.73 10.49
N ASP A 268 36.59 -21.92 10.04
CA ASP A 268 36.59 -20.50 10.32
C ASP A 268 35.27 -19.84 9.85
N LEU A 269 34.78 -18.87 10.61
CA LEU A 269 33.50 -18.20 10.30
C LEU A 269 33.52 -17.41 8.97
N GLY A 270 34.70 -16.89 8.60
CA GLY A 270 34.90 -16.26 7.30
C GLY A 270 34.81 -17.27 6.15
N VAL A 271 35.50 -18.42 6.33
CA VAL A 271 35.41 -19.53 5.37
C VAL A 271 33.95 -20.02 5.27
N LEU A 272 33.26 -20.17 6.39
CA LEU A 272 31.85 -20.56 6.44
C LEU A 272 30.97 -19.60 5.65
N LEU A 273 31.07 -18.30 5.91
CA LEU A 273 30.28 -17.28 5.24
C LEU A 273 30.46 -17.34 3.72
N PHE A 274 31.69 -17.34 3.22
CA PHE A 274 31.98 -17.32 1.80
C PHE A 274 31.73 -18.66 1.12
N ALA A 275 31.91 -19.78 1.83
CA ALA A 275 31.49 -21.08 1.32
C ALA A 275 29.98 -21.21 1.13
N LEU A 276 29.16 -20.62 2.04
CA LEU A 276 27.73 -20.51 1.92
C LEU A 276 27.32 -19.67 0.71
N ARG A 277 27.99 -18.53 0.53
CA ARG A 277 27.73 -17.64 -0.62
C ARG A 277 28.07 -18.33 -1.94
N ALA A 278 29.20 -19.02 -2.00
CA ALA A 278 29.63 -19.79 -3.17
C ALA A 278 28.70 -20.98 -3.48
N ALA A 279 28.27 -21.72 -2.44
CA ALA A 279 27.31 -22.83 -2.57
C ALA A 279 25.99 -22.36 -3.18
N ARG A 280 25.47 -21.21 -2.73
CA ARG A 280 24.26 -20.62 -3.29
C ARG A 280 24.36 -20.37 -4.80
N VAL A 281 25.47 -19.82 -5.27
CA VAL A 281 25.69 -19.53 -6.69
C VAL A 281 25.80 -20.84 -7.48
N ARG A 282 26.55 -21.82 -6.98
CA ARG A 282 26.81 -23.10 -7.66
C ARG A 282 25.56 -23.95 -7.80
N GLU A 283 24.74 -24.02 -6.74
CA GLU A 283 23.49 -24.80 -6.74
C GLU A 283 22.37 -24.14 -7.56
N GLY A 284 22.62 -22.92 -8.12
CA GLY A 284 21.65 -22.23 -8.92
C GLY A 284 20.34 -21.92 -8.17
N LEU A 285 20.42 -21.82 -6.83
CA LEU A 285 19.25 -21.62 -5.99
C LEU A 285 18.56 -20.31 -6.37
N PRO A 286 17.28 -20.35 -6.77
CA PRO A 286 16.57 -19.18 -7.25
C PRO A 286 16.55 -18.08 -6.19
N ARG A 287 16.59 -16.82 -6.63
CA ARG A 287 16.55 -15.65 -5.71
C ARG A 287 15.27 -15.55 -4.87
N GLN A 288 14.31 -16.46 -5.04
CA GLN A 288 12.96 -16.36 -4.48
C GLN A 288 12.43 -17.63 -3.79
N ASP A 289 13.17 -18.77 -3.79
CA ASP A 289 12.60 -20.01 -3.27
C ASP A 289 13.10 -20.34 -1.87
N TRP A 290 12.22 -21.01 -1.14
CA TRP A 290 12.43 -21.55 0.19
C TRP A 290 13.36 -22.76 0.13
N VAL A 291 14.36 -22.78 1.00
CA VAL A 291 15.17 -23.97 1.25
C VAL A 291 14.66 -24.58 2.54
N SER A 292 14.28 -25.85 2.53
CA SER A 292 13.92 -26.55 3.76
C SER A 292 15.13 -26.68 4.68
N GLU A 293 14.92 -26.81 5.99
CA GLU A 293 16.02 -27.07 6.93
C GLU A 293 16.84 -28.32 6.55
N GLN A 294 16.18 -29.32 5.98
CA GLN A 294 16.82 -30.53 5.51
C GLN A 294 17.68 -30.27 4.28
N ASP A 295 17.19 -29.52 3.31
CA ASP A 295 17.95 -29.14 2.10
C ASP A 295 19.09 -28.20 2.46
N PHE A 296 18.89 -27.28 3.40
CA PHE A 296 19.93 -26.42 3.93
C PHE A 296 21.04 -27.21 4.60
N GLY A 297 20.70 -28.19 5.44
CA GLY A 297 21.67 -29.07 6.09
C GLY A 297 22.41 -30.03 5.12
N ALA A 298 21.78 -30.38 4.01
CA ALA A 298 22.35 -31.23 2.95
C ALA A 298 23.29 -30.48 2.00
N LEU A 299 23.36 -29.15 2.05
CA LEU A 299 24.28 -28.39 1.21
C LEU A 299 25.72 -28.85 1.38
N CYS A 300 26.41 -28.99 0.24
CA CYS A 300 27.82 -29.34 0.21
C CYS A 300 28.67 -28.07 0.12
N LEU A 301 29.45 -27.78 1.17
CA LEU A 301 30.36 -26.65 1.21
C LEU A 301 31.73 -27.05 0.63
N HIS A 302 32.27 -26.24 -0.28
CA HIS A 302 33.67 -26.32 -0.64
C HIS A 302 34.47 -25.52 0.39
N VAL A 303 35.29 -26.19 1.16
CA VAL A 303 36.02 -25.56 2.27
C VAL A 303 37.52 -25.49 2.03
N GLY A 304 38.01 -26.25 1.06
CA GLY A 304 39.44 -26.35 0.77
C GLY A 304 40.25 -27.05 1.84
N THR A 305 41.57 -27.15 1.62
CA THR A 305 42.49 -27.66 2.60
C THR A 305 42.67 -26.74 3.80
N ILE A 306 43.15 -27.24 4.94
CA ILE A 306 43.42 -26.43 6.13
C ILE A 306 44.30 -25.22 5.81
N GLU A 307 45.35 -25.40 5.02
CA GLU A 307 46.22 -24.27 4.61
C GLU A 307 45.50 -23.23 3.77
N GLN A 308 44.59 -23.63 2.90
CA GLN A 308 43.75 -22.73 2.13
C GLN A 308 42.76 -21.99 3.02
N GLN A 309 42.15 -22.69 4.00
CA GLN A 309 41.28 -22.08 4.99
C GLN A 309 41.97 -21.02 5.82
N GLU A 310 43.21 -21.30 6.34
CA GLU A 310 43.98 -20.35 7.13
C GLU A 310 44.37 -19.11 6.33
N ARG A 311 44.75 -19.29 5.05
CA ARG A 311 45.04 -18.15 4.15
C ARG A 311 43.80 -17.30 3.90
N PHE A 312 42.67 -17.94 3.64
CA PHE A 312 41.45 -17.19 3.37
C PHE A 312 40.89 -16.53 4.64
N ALA A 313 40.96 -17.18 5.81
CA ALA A 313 40.54 -16.60 7.09
C ALA A 313 41.22 -15.26 7.36
N SER A 314 42.52 -15.12 7.01
CA SER A 314 43.21 -13.83 7.11
C SER A 314 42.62 -12.76 6.16
N VAL A 315 42.24 -13.11 4.93
CA VAL A 315 41.58 -12.21 3.98
C VAL A 315 40.21 -11.84 4.48
N ALA A 316 39.44 -12.81 4.94
CA ALA A 316 38.09 -12.57 5.47
C ALA A 316 38.12 -11.66 6.70
N SER A 317 39.10 -11.84 7.60
CA SER A 317 39.27 -10.94 8.76
C SER A 317 39.54 -9.50 8.35
N ASP A 318 40.43 -9.23 7.36
CA ASP A 318 40.65 -7.87 6.82
C ASP A 318 39.34 -7.27 6.24
N ILE A 319 38.58 -8.08 5.51
CA ILE A 319 37.31 -7.64 4.94
C ILE A 319 36.33 -7.28 6.05
N PHE A 320 36.22 -8.09 7.12
CA PHE A 320 35.30 -7.82 8.22
C PHE A 320 35.73 -6.59 9.02
N ASP A 321 37.00 -6.35 9.23
CA ASP A 321 37.50 -5.13 9.88
C ASP A 321 37.17 -3.89 9.06
N ARG A 322 37.31 -3.96 7.73
CA ARG A 322 36.96 -2.86 6.80
C ARG A 322 35.43 -2.63 6.75
N LEU A 323 34.64 -3.69 6.85
CA LEU A 323 33.17 -3.57 6.93
C LEU A 323 32.73 -2.91 8.24
N ALA A 324 33.29 -3.34 9.38
CA ALA A 324 33.00 -2.74 10.68
C ALA A 324 33.42 -1.26 10.72
N LYS A 325 34.58 -0.93 10.14
CA LYS A 325 35.00 0.46 10.02
C LYS A 325 34.07 1.28 9.14
N ALA A 326 33.63 0.76 7.98
CA ALA A 326 32.71 1.47 7.08
C ALA A 326 31.37 1.75 7.77
N GLU A 327 30.87 0.82 8.57
CA GLU A 327 29.65 1.00 9.36
C GLU A 327 29.83 2.10 10.42
N ALA A 328 30.94 2.07 11.14
CA ALA A 328 31.25 3.10 12.14
C ALA A 328 31.41 4.49 11.50
N ASP A 329 32.11 4.58 10.36
CA ASP A 329 32.32 5.82 9.61
C ASP A 329 30.95 6.37 9.10
N LEU A 330 30.03 5.50 8.64
CA LEU A 330 28.69 5.91 8.20
C LEU A 330 27.88 6.51 9.36
N VAL A 331 27.86 5.85 10.52
CA VAL A 331 27.17 6.35 11.72
C VAL A 331 27.76 7.68 12.17
N GLN A 332 29.09 7.83 12.13
CA GLN A 332 29.74 9.10 12.49
C GLN A 332 29.41 10.21 11.49
N LEU A 333 29.40 9.90 10.19
CA LEU A 333 29.00 10.84 9.15
C LEU A 333 27.54 11.31 9.32
N GLU A 334 26.60 10.40 9.62
CA GLU A 334 25.19 10.74 9.88
C GLU A 334 25.06 11.71 11.05
N ARG A 335 25.79 11.47 12.15
CA ARG A 335 25.80 12.36 13.31
C ARG A 335 26.40 13.74 12.97
N ASN A 336 27.52 13.77 12.26
CA ASN A 336 28.18 15.00 11.85
C ASN A 336 27.30 15.81 10.89
N HIS A 337 26.67 15.14 9.93
CA HIS A 337 25.74 15.76 9.00
C HIS A 337 24.54 16.40 9.71
N ALA A 338 23.88 15.67 10.61
CA ALA A 338 22.78 16.19 11.40
C ALA A 338 23.18 17.40 12.27
N ALA A 339 24.38 17.37 12.89
CA ALA A 339 24.89 18.47 13.68
C ALA A 339 25.18 19.71 12.83
N ARG A 340 25.79 19.54 11.65
CA ARG A 340 26.04 20.65 10.70
C ARG A 340 24.76 21.27 10.15
N LEU A 341 23.76 20.46 9.82
CA LEU A 341 22.43 20.95 9.43
C LEU A 341 21.78 21.76 10.57
N ALA A 342 21.80 21.24 11.80
CA ALA A 342 21.25 21.93 12.95
C ALA A 342 21.94 23.29 13.19
N GLU A 343 23.28 23.34 13.09
CA GLU A 343 24.05 24.59 13.22
C GLU A 343 23.70 25.58 12.12
N PHE A 344 23.60 25.11 10.88
CA PHE A 344 23.22 25.97 9.76
C PHE A 344 21.80 26.54 9.91
N PHE A 345 20.81 25.70 10.18
CA PHE A 345 19.40 26.15 10.27
C PHE A 345 19.13 26.97 11.56
N THR A 346 19.95 26.85 12.58
CA THR A 346 19.84 27.62 13.83
C THR A 346 20.63 28.92 13.80
N HIS A 347 21.85 28.87 13.29
CA HIS A 347 22.83 29.99 13.42
C HIS A 347 23.36 30.53 12.08
N GLY A 348 23.05 29.92 10.95
CA GLY A 348 23.53 30.30 9.64
C GLY A 348 25.04 30.07 9.44
N ARG A 349 25.64 29.13 10.14
CA ARG A 349 27.06 28.80 10.08
C ARG A 349 27.27 27.45 9.39
N VAL A 350 28.34 27.38 8.61
CA VAL A 350 28.79 26.14 7.95
C VAL A 350 30.12 25.73 8.61
N GLY A 351 30.13 24.51 9.23
CA GLY A 351 31.32 23.95 9.89
C GLY A 351 31.12 23.77 11.40
N VAL A 352 31.69 22.68 11.96
CA VAL A 352 31.63 22.32 13.39
C VAL A 352 32.72 23.04 14.21
N ASP A 353 33.80 23.50 13.57
CA ASP A 353 35.02 23.99 14.27
C ASP A 353 35.06 25.51 14.48
N GLY A 354 33.99 26.24 14.22
CA GLY A 354 33.90 27.68 14.49
C GLY A 354 34.92 28.57 13.74
N SER A 355 35.71 28.00 12.79
CA SER A 355 36.84 28.66 12.16
C SER A 355 36.55 29.28 10.82
N SER A 356 35.32 29.27 10.33
CA SER A 356 34.91 30.00 9.13
C SER A 356 33.79 30.98 9.41
N ALA A 357 34.01 31.92 10.33
CA ALA A 357 33.33 33.20 10.22
C ALA A 357 33.94 33.89 9.00
N VAL A 358 33.27 33.80 7.84
CA VAL A 358 33.57 34.73 6.75
C VAL A 358 33.20 36.10 7.26
N ASP A 359 34.18 36.99 7.34
CA ASP A 359 34.06 38.36 7.83
C ASP A 359 32.87 39.08 7.15
N ASP A 360 32.25 39.98 7.87
CA ASP A 360 31.12 40.85 7.55
C ASP A 360 31.11 41.41 6.09
N GLU A 361 30.78 40.58 5.11
CA GLU A 361 30.26 41.07 3.85
C GLU A 361 28.78 41.47 4.00
N PRO A 362 28.31 42.49 3.33
CA PRO A 362 26.93 42.96 3.43
C PRO A 362 25.98 41.85 3.00
N LEU A 363 24.90 41.72 3.76
CA LEU A 363 23.80 40.79 3.54
C LEU A 363 23.49 40.67 2.04
N GLY A 364 23.47 39.44 1.49
CA GLY A 364 23.18 39.21 0.08
C GLY A 364 21.90 39.89 -0.34
N GLU A 365 21.93 40.66 -1.41
CA GLU A 365 20.74 41.31 -1.96
C GLU A 365 19.71 40.26 -2.38
N ILE A 366 18.44 40.52 -2.05
CA ILE A 366 17.32 39.71 -2.56
C ILE A 366 17.22 39.96 -4.06
N PRO A 367 17.36 38.95 -4.93
CA PRO A 367 17.30 39.19 -6.37
C PRO A 367 15.93 39.74 -6.77
N ALA A 368 15.91 40.76 -7.61
CA ALA A 368 14.67 41.26 -8.20
C ALA A 368 14.02 40.18 -9.08
N ALA A 369 12.69 40.06 -9.00
CA ALA A 369 11.95 39.13 -9.87
C ALA A 369 12.30 39.41 -11.33
N PRO A 370 12.74 38.43 -12.12
CA PRO A 370 12.98 38.64 -13.54
C PRO A 370 11.69 39.03 -14.25
N GLU A 371 11.77 39.98 -15.18
CA GLU A 371 10.65 40.24 -16.09
C GLU A 371 10.24 38.95 -16.77
N ALA A 372 8.90 38.74 -16.87
CA ALA A 372 8.28 37.49 -17.27
C ALA A 372 9.05 36.74 -18.35
N ILE A 373 9.46 35.52 -18.06
CA ILE A 373 9.92 34.58 -19.08
C ILE A 373 8.75 34.42 -20.03
N ALA A 374 8.90 34.85 -21.27
CA ALA A 374 7.87 34.75 -22.29
C ALA A 374 7.43 33.29 -22.40
N ALA A 375 6.23 33.01 -22.00
CA ALA A 375 5.57 31.77 -22.36
C ALA A 375 5.53 31.72 -23.88
N CYS A 376 6.22 30.77 -24.49
CA CYS A 376 6.12 30.54 -25.93
C CYS A 376 4.80 29.82 -26.18
N GLY A 377 3.70 30.63 -26.13
CA GLY A 377 2.41 30.15 -26.57
C GLY A 377 2.45 29.94 -28.07
N LYS A 378 2.20 28.74 -28.54
CA LYS A 378 1.74 28.58 -29.93
C LYS A 378 0.44 29.38 -30.06
N ASP A 379 0.32 30.17 -31.12
CA ASP A 379 -0.92 30.81 -31.56
C ASP A 379 -2.03 29.75 -31.62
N ALA A 380 -2.85 29.71 -30.60
CA ALA A 380 -4.13 29.02 -30.60
C ALA A 380 -5.20 30.03 -31.04
N GLY A 381 -5.07 30.47 -32.28
CA GLY A 381 -6.13 31.16 -32.97
C GLY A 381 -6.97 30.16 -33.76
N GLN A 382 -7.85 29.47 -33.07
CA GLN A 382 -9.03 28.92 -33.69
C GLN A 382 -10.13 28.80 -32.61
N GLU A 383 -11.06 29.72 -32.69
CA GLU A 383 -12.35 29.64 -32.03
C GLU A 383 -12.98 28.26 -32.38
N ARG A 384 -13.10 27.39 -31.36
CA ARG A 384 -13.94 26.18 -31.48
C ARG A 384 -15.31 26.56 -31.03
N GLU A 385 -16.23 26.58 -32.03
CA GLU A 385 -17.66 26.55 -31.81
C GLU A 385 -18.00 25.30 -30.95
N ASP A 386 -18.94 25.58 -30.02
CA ASP A 386 -19.57 24.60 -29.15
C ASP A 386 -20.14 23.42 -29.93
N SER A 387 -19.52 22.25 -29.77
CA SER A 387 -20.19 20.97 -29.85
C SER A 387 -19.61 20.09 -28.73
N ALA A 388 -20.39 19.88 -27.67
CA ALA A 388 -20.07 18.97 -26.59
C ALA A 388 -19.97 17.54 -27.16
N ASP A 389 -18.75 17.13 -27.48
CA ASP A 389 -18.45 15.77 -27.87
C ASP A 389 -18.26 14.93 -26.59
N ALA A 390 -19.23 14.03 -26.37
CA ALA A 390 -19.18 12.98 -25.33
C ALA A 390 -17.96 12.03 -25.47
N ASP A 391 -17.07 12.32 -26.39
CA ASP A 391 -15.89 11.50 -26.71
C ASP A 391 -14.58 11.94 -25.98
N SER A 392 -14.64 12.98 -25.15
CA SER A 392 -13.44 13.51 -24.48
C SER A 392 -13.04 12.75 -23.18
N MET A 393 -13.95 11.94 -22.61
CA MET A 393 -13.71 11.21 -21.36
C MET A 393 -12.85 9.96 -21.60
N PRO A 394 -11.82 9.68 -20.76
CA PRO A 394 -11.04 8.46 -20.82
C PRO A 394 -11.89 7.20 -20.82
N ALA A 395 -11.50 6.18 -21.59
CA ALA A 395 -12.33 4.98 -21.81
C ALA A 395 -12.62 4.20 -20.52
N ASP A 396 -11.65 4.13 -19.58
CA ASP A 396 -11.81 3.52 -18.27
C ASP A 396 -12.81 4.29 -17.39
N LEU A 397 -12.74 5.60 -17.38
CA LEU A 397 -13.66 6.47 -16.63
C LEU A 397 -15.07 6.42 -17.25
N ARG A 398 -15.17 6.39 -18.58
CA ARG A 398 -16.43 6.20 -19.29
C ARG A 398 -17.12 4.87 -18.94
N GLY A 399 -16.32 3.78 -18.86
CA GLY A 399 -16.81 2.48 -18.40
C GLY A 399 -17.31 2.51 -16.96
N ARG A 400 -16.62 3.21 -16.07
CA ARG A 400 -17.04 3.40 -14.67
C ARG A 400 -18.31 4.23 -14.55
N VAL A 401 -18.42 5.33 -15.29
CA VAL A 401 -19.62 6.18 -15.31
C VAL A 401 -20.83 5.39 -15.84
N ALA A 402 -20.67 4.54 -16.83
CA ALA A 402 -21.75 3.71 -17.34
C ALA A 402 -22.36 2.75 -16.29
N GLN A 403 -21.58 2.36 -15.28
CA GLN A 403 -22.05 1.51 -14.17
C GLN A 403 -22.92 2.27 -13.15
N MET A 404 -22.97 3.61 -13.21
CA MET A 404 -23.71 4.44 -12.27
C MET A 404 -25.22 4.51 -12.58
N GLY A 405 -25.69 3.83 -13.61
CA GLY A 405 -27.13 3.76 -13.96
C GLY A 405 -27.74 5.14 -14.18
N ALA A 406 -28.82 5.42 -13.45
CA ALA A 406 -29.52 6.71 -13.54
C ALA A 406 -28.67 7.92 -13.13
N LEU A 407 -27.59 7.72 -12.36
CA LEU A 407 -26.68 8.78 -11.89
C LEU A 407 -25.58 9.12 -12.92
N ALA A 408 -25.41 8.32 -13.97
CA ALA A 408 -24.34 8.50 -14.95
C ALA A 408 -24.31 9.91 -15.59
N PRO A 409 -25.43 10.55 -15.97
CA PRO A 409 -25.41 11.90 -16.53
C PRO A 409 -24.88 12.96 -15.54
N LEU A 410 -25.26 12.84 -14.26
CA LEU A 410 -24.80 13.75 -13.21
C LEU A 410 -23.30 13.55 -12.93
N ALA A 411 -22.85 12.31 -12.86
CA ALA A 411 -21.44 12.00 -12.65
C ALA A 411 -20.58 12.52 -13.83
N ALA A 412 -21.03 12.34 -15.06
CA ALA A 412 -20.35 12.88 -16.24
C ALA A 412 -20.25 14.42 -16.20
N GLN A 413 -21.34 15.10 -15.89
CA GLN A 413 -21.35 16.55 -15.72
C GLN A 413 -20.46 16.98 -14.53
N GLY A 414 -20.50 16.23 -13.42
CA GLY A 414 -19.64 16.47 -12.25
C GLY A 414 -18.16 16.45 -12.61
N LEU A 415 -17.74 15.47 -13.41
CA LEU A 415 -16.36 15.34 -13.89
C LEU A 415 -15.93 16.47 -14.84
N GLU A 416 -16.87 17.13 -15.49
CA GLU A 416 -16.60 18.35 -16.27
C GLU A 416 -16.49 19.61 -15.40
N ILE A 417 -17.22 19.65 -14.28
CA ILE A 417 -17.31 20.80 -13.37
C ILE A 417 -16.21 20.76 -12.30
N LEU A 418 -16.05 19.61 -11.69
CA LEU A 418 -15.11 19.36 -10.59
C LEU A 418 -13.88 18.62 -11.13
N SER A 419 -12.71 19.16 -10.89
CA SER A 419 -11.46 18.61 -11.44
C SER A 419 -11.06 17.28 -10.82
N ASP A 420 -11.50 17.00 -9.58
CA ASP A 420 -11.18 15.79 -8.84
C ASP A 420 -12.37 14.82 -8.82
N PRO A 421 -12.20 13.59 -9.34
CA PRO A 421 -13.25 12.58 -9.27
C PRO A 421 -13.70 12.26 -7.83
N THR A 422 -12.81 12.40 -6.84
CA THR A 422 -13.15 12.24 -5.40
C THR A 422 -14.19 13.27 -4.97
N ASP A 423 -14.07 14.52 -5.41
CA ASP A 423 -15.02 15.58 -5.10
C ASP A 423 -16.40 15.26 -5.71
N VAL A 424 -16.42 14.74 -6.94
CA VAL A 424 -17.68 14.29 -7.57
C VAL A 424 -18.34 13.18 -6.76
N ALA A 425 -17.55 12.22 -6.26
CA ALA A 425 -18.06 11.12 -5.44
C ALA A 425 -18.80 11.64 -4.20
N TRP A 426 -18.17 12.53 -3.46
CA TRP A 426 -18.69 13.01 -2.17
C TRP A 426 -19.70 14.15 -2.27
N GLU A 427 -19.78 14.84 -3.41
CA GLU A 427 -20.86 15.78 -3.69
C GLU A 427 -22.11 15.06 -4.21
N LEU A 428 -21.98 14.06 -5.07
CA LEU A 428 -23.11 13.39 -5.73
C LEU A 428 -23.75 12.27 -4.90
N ALA A 429 -22.94 11.42 -4.25
CA ALA A 429 -23.49 10.24 -3.58
C ALA A 429 -24.45 10.58 -2.43
N PRO A 430 -24.15 11.52 -1.51
CA PRO A 430 -25.10 11.92 -0.46
C PRO A 430 -26.36 12.53 -1.05
N LEU A 431 -26.25 13.38 -2.08
CA LEU A 431 -27.39 14.02 -2.73
C LEU A 431 -28.31 13.00 -3.41
N ALA A 432 -27.71 11.98 -4.05
CA ALA A 432 -28.47 10.89 -4.66
C ALA A 432 -29.24 10.08 -3.59
N VAL A 433 -28.62 9.82 -2.43
CA VAL A 433 -29.28 9.13 -1.31
C VAL A 433 -30.39 9.97 -0.70
N VAL A 434 -30.19 11.29 -0.55
CA VAL A 434 -31.27 12.19 -0.12
C VAL A 434 -32.44 12.11 -1.10
N ARG A 435 -32.18 12.10 -2.42
CA ARG A 435 -33.24 11.93 -3.43
C ARG A 435 -33.93 10.58 -3.31
N ALA A 436 -33.18 9.51 -3.08
CA ALA A 436 -33.73 8.16 -2.94
C ALA A 436 -34.61 8.05 -1.70
N CYS A 437 -34.19 8.55 -0.55
CA CYS A 437 -34.83 8.35 0.74
C CYS A 437 -35.87 9.42 1.11
N ALA A 438 -35.85 10.60 0.49
CA ALA A 438 -36.80 11.67 0.79
C ALA A 438 -38.20 11.33 0.29
N SER A 439 -39.23 11.56 1.12
CA SER A 439 -40.62 11.54 0.67
C SER A 439 -40.86 12.55 -0.44
N SER A 440 -41.93 12.34 -1.24
CA SER A 440 -42.27 13.25 -2.32
C SER A 440 -42.48 14.70 -1.84
N SER A 441 -42.97 14.92 -0.61
CA SER A 441 -43.13 16.27 -0.04
C SER A 441 -41.80 16.91 0.39
N GLN A 442 -40.89 16.12 0.98
CA GLN A 442 -39.55 16.57 1.34
C GLN A 442 -38.71 16.93 0.11
N TRP A 443 -38.74 16.08 -0.91
CA TRP A 443 -38.01 16.37 -2.14
C TRP A 443 -38.60 17.57 -2.89
N ALA A 444 -39.92 17.68 -2.95
CA ALA A 444 -40.57 18.85 -3.55
C ALA A 444 -40.19 20.17 -2.89
N PHE A 445 -39.90 20.16 -1.56
CA PHE A 445 -39.40 21.32 -0.85
C PHE A 445 -37.97 21.69 -1.29
N VAL A 446 -37.09 20.71 -1.49
CA VAL A 446 -35.73 20.92 -2.03
C VAL A 446 -35.81 21.43 -3.48
N ALA A 447 -36.58 20.76 -4.33
CA ALA A 447 -36.75 21.14 -5.75
C ALA A 447 -37.33 22.55 -5.91
N ALA A 448 -38.27 22.93 -5.07
CA ALA A 448 -38.82 24.29 -5.06
C ALA A 448 -37.77 25.34 -4.67
N ALA A 449 -36.84 25.02 -3.77
CA ALA A 449 -35.72 25.90 -3.38
C ALA A 449 -34.68 26.04 -4.49
N ALA A 450 -34.53 25.05 -5.36
CA ALA A 450 -33.69 25.07 -6.55
C ALA A 450 -34.30 25.77 -7.76
N GLY A 451 -35.63 26.03 -7.78
CA GLY A 451 -36.35 26.55 -8.92
C GLY A 451 -36.05 28.02 -9.20
N PRO A 452 -36.30 28.47 -10.46
CA PRO A 452 -35.94 29.82 -10.93
C PRO A 452 -36.70 30.95 -10.23
N TYR A 453 -37.78 30.64 -9.51
CA TYR A 453 -38.60 31.60 -8.76
C TYR A 453 -38.22 31.68 -7.27
N ALA A 454 -37.32 30.86 -6.79
CA ALA A 454 -36.75 31.00 -5.46
C ALA A 454 -35.85 32.25 -5.45
N ALA A 455 -35.99 33.12 -4.43
CA ALA A 455 -35.04 34.21 -4.27
C ALA A 455 -33.63 33.67 -4.34
N PRO A 456 -32.75 34.17 -5.19
CA PRO A 456 -31.46 33.55 -5.50
C PRO A 456 -30.53 33.69 -4.31
N ALA A 457 -30.67 32.80 -3.33
CA ALA A 457 -29.74 32.70 -2.24
C ALA A 457 -29.34 31.24 -2.12
N TYR A 458 -28.05 30.96 -2.34
CA TYR A 458 -27.41 29.68 -2.03
C TYR A 458 -27.84 29.14 -0.65
N THR A 459 -28.00 30.08 0.30
CA THR A 459 -28.51 29.79 1.66
C THR A 459 -29.91 29.18 1.69
N ASN A 460 -30.76 29.40 0.72
CA ASN A 460 -32.12 28.82 0.71
C ASN A 460 -32.10 27.36 0.27
N LEU A 461 -31.33 27.02 -0.78
CA LEU A 461 -31.20 25.64 -1.26
C LEU A 461 -30.46 24.79 -0.26
N VAL A 462 -29.33 25.28 0.24
CA VAL A 462 -28.55 24.60 1.30
C VAL A 462 -29.41 24.36 2.55
N ARG A 463 -30.19 25.38 2.98
CA ARG A 463 -31.07 25.21 4.14
C ARG A 463 -32.18 24.18 3.89
N ALA A 464 -32.73 24.13 2.66
CA ALA A 464 -33.72 23.12 2.31
C ALA A 464 -33.13 21.71 2.35
N LEU A 465 -31.94 21.52 1.80
CA LEU A 465 -31.19 20.25 1.87
C LEU A 465 -30.88 19.87 3.31
N ASP A 466 -30.27 20.78 4.10
CA ASP A 466 -29.92 20.52 5.50
C ASP A 466 -31.16 20.18 6.34
N THR A 467 -32.31 20.81 6.07
CA THR A 467 -33.57 20.49 6.75
C THR A 467 -34.00 19.06 6.45
N VAL A 468 -34.04 18.69 5.16
CA VAL A 468 -34.43 17.31 4.76
C VAL A 468 -33.43 16.29 5.24
N MET A 469 -32.13 16.57 5.19
CA MET A 469 -31.09 15.68 5.71
C MET A 469 -31.23 15.47 7.24
N THR A 470 -31.61 16.51 7.97
CA THR A 470 -31.88 16.41 9.41
C THR A 470 -33.13 15.57 9.68
N GLU A 471 -34.24 15.81 8.96
CA GLU A 471 -35.45 15.01 9.10
C GLU A 471 -35.22 13.52 8.75
N LEU A 472 -34.44 13.24 7.71
CA LEU A 472 -34.06 11.87 7.34
C LEU A 472 -33.20 11.23 8.42
N SER A 473 -32.28 11.98 9.03
CA SER A 473 -31.42 11.48 10.13
C SER A 473 -32.19 11.14 11.39
N GLU A 474 -33.27 11.86 11.69
CA GLU A 474 -34.17 11.61 12.82
C GLU A 474 -35.09 10.40 12.59
N SER A 475 -35.41 10.11 11.35
CA SER A 475 -36.32 9.02 10.96
C SER A 475 -35.60 7.71 10.64
N ASN A 476 -34.29 7.73 10.37
CA ASN A 476 -33.52 6.55 9.98
C ASN A 476 -32.09 6.60 10.52
N ASP A 477 -31.78 5.71 11.44
CA ASP A 477 -30.46 5.61 12.09
C ASP A 477 -29.30 5.45 11.09
N LEU A 478 -29.55 4.83 9.92
CA LEU A 478 -28.55 4.71 8.84
C LEU A 478 -28.17 6.07 8.25
N LEU A 479 -29.01 7.05 8.37
CA LEU A 479 -28.80 8.40 7.84
C LEU A 479 -28.40 9.41 8.91
N SER A 480 -28.15 8.94 10.16
CA SER A 480 -27.80 9.80 11.30
C SER A 480 -26.58 10.70 11.07
N PHE A 481 -25.73 10.36 10.13
CA PHE A 481 -24.54 11.14 9.77
C PHE A 481 -24.81 12.22 8.69
N LEU A 482 -25.95 12.19 7.96
CA LEU A 482 -26.23 13.13 6.88
C LEU A 482 -26.07 14.61 7.25
N PRO A 483 -26.51 15.08 8.43
CA PRO A 483 -26.34 16.48 8.81
C PRO A 483 -24.86 16.94 8.85
N ASN A 484 -23.90 15.99 8.98
CA ASN A 484 -22.48 16.30 8.95
C ASN A 484 -21.94 16.52 7.52
N LEU A 485 -22.71 16.17 6.50
CA LEU A 485 -22.40 16.34 5.08
C LEU A 485 -23.13 17.54 4.47
N SER A 486 -23.36 18.61 5.27
CA SER A 486 -24.05 19.82 4.85
C SER A 486 -23.47 20.41 3.55
N TYR A 487 -24.34 20.78 2.63
CA TYR A 487 -23.97 21.47 1.38
C TYR A 487 -23.58 22.94 1.58
N GLY A 488 -23.50 23.41 2.82
CA GLY A 488 -22.97 24.74 3.17
C GLY A 488 -21.51 24.93 2.84
N SER A 489 -20.75 23.81 2.72
CA SER A 489 -19.34 23.78 2.27
C SER A 489 -19.14 23.12 0.92
N SER A 490 -20.20 22.92 0.15
CA SER A 490 -20.15 22.30 -1.19
C SER A 490 -19.20 23.05 -2.14
N LEU A 491 -18.52 22.29 -2.97
CA LEU A 491 -17.66 22.81 -4.03
C LEU A 491 -18.44 23.31 -5.26
N LEU A 492 -19.74 22.98 -5.33
CA LEU A 492 -20.62 23.39 -6.40
C LEU A 492 -21.10 24.83 -6.20
N THR A 493 -21.18 25.61 -7.27
CA THR A 493 -21.88 26.90 -7.26
C THR A 493 -23.39 26.67 -7.08
N LEU A 494 -24.12 27.73 -6.68
CA LEU A 494 -25.60 27.66 -6.57
C LEU A 494 -26.25 27.14 -7.84
N GLU A 495 -25.81 27.61 -9.00
CA GLU A 495 -26.40 27.24 -10.30
C GLU A 495 -26.11 25.75 -10.59
N GLN A 496 -24.91 25.27 -10.30
CA GLN A 496 -24.54 23.89 -10.48
C GLN A 496 -25.30 22.96 -9.54
N LEU A 497 -25.38 23.29 -8.24
CA LEU A 497 -26.12 22.50 -7.25
C LEU A 497 -27.64 22.49 -7.60
N ALA A 498 -28.19 23.61 -7.98
CA ALA A 498 -29.60 23.69 -8.44
C ALA A 498 -29.82 22.88 -9.72
N GLY A 499 -28.86 22.88 -10.65
CA GLY A 499 -28.87 22.04 -11.84
C GLY A 499 -28.88 20.55 -11.49
N TRP A 500 -28.05 20.10 -10.55
CA TRP A 500 -28.03 18.71 -10.09
C TRP A 500 -29.34 18.30 -9.40
N VAL A 501 -29.91 19.17 -8.56
CA VAL A 501 -31.23 18.94 -7.96
C VAL A 501 -32.31 18.81 -9.04
N GLY A 502 -32.28 19.64 -10.07
CA GLY A 502 -33.22 19.55 -11.19
C GLY A 502 -33.07 18.26 -12.00
N MET A 503 -31.83 17.77 -12.21
CA MET A 503 -31.59 16.49 -12.87
C MET A 503 -32.09 15.32 -12.02
N LEU A 504 -31.82 15.34 -10.69
CA LEU A 504 -32.30 14.33 -9.75
C LEU A 504 -33.83 14.34 -9.62
N ASP A 505 -34.46 15.49 -9.74
CA ASP A 505 -35.95 15.57 -9.74
C ASP A 505 -36.59 14.78 -10.88
N ALA A 506 -35.90 14.70 -12.03
CA ALA A 506 -36.31 13.89 -13.17
C ALA A 506 -36.05 12.37 -12.99
N ILE A 507 -35.32 11.96 -11.99
CA ILE A 507 -35.00 10.56 -11.70
C ILE A 507 -36.02 9.98 -10.71
N GLU A 508 -36.60 8.82 -11.05
CA GLU A 508 -37.45 8.09 -10.10
C GLU A 508 -36.59 7.55 -8.92
N PRO A 509 -36.97 7.84 -7.66
CA PRO A 509 -36.21 7.42 -6.48
C PRO A 509 -35.77 5.93 -6.51
N GLY A 510 -36.71 5.01 -6.81
CA GLY A 510 -36.47 3.56 -6.84
C GLY A 510 -35.48 3.08 -7.93
N THR A 511 -34.98 3.99 -8.79
CA THR A 511 -33.90 3.68 -9.75
C THR A 511 -32.51 4.01 -9.23
N ILE A 512 -32.42 4.70 -8.08
CA ILE A 512 -31.16 4.99 -7.38
C ILE A 512 -30.86 3.83 -6.46
N THR A 513 -30.14 2.83 -6.96
CA THR A 513 -29.78 1.63 -6.20
C THR A 513 -28.48 1.82 -5.42
N GLY A 514 -28.25 0.98 -4.38
CA GLY A 514 -26.98 0.96 -3.65
C GLY A 514 -25.79 0.69 -4.56
N ALA A 515 -25.96 -0.18 -5.58
CA ALA A 515 -24.91 -0.44 -6.57
C ALA A 515 -24.55 0.83 -7.38
N ALA A 516 -25.55 1.65 -7.76
CA ALA A 516 -25.31 2.92 -8.45
C ALA A 516 -24.59 3.92 -7.55
N VAL A 517 -25.01 4.04 -6.28
CA VAL A 517 -24.33 4.88 -5.27
C VAL A 517 -22.89 4.42 -5.04
N ARG A 518 -22.65 3.10 -4.93
CA ARG A 518 -21.30 2.54 -4.82
C ARG A 518 -20.45 2.86 -6.05
N ALA A 519 -21.02 2.78 -7.24
CA ALA A 519 -20.29 3.12 -8.46
C ALA A 519 -19.86 4.59 -8.48
N VAL A 520 -20.69 5.52 -7.97
CA VAL A 520 -20.30 6.92 -7.78
C VAL A 520 -19.18 7.06 -6.76
N LEU A 521 -19.31 6.42 -5.59
CA LEU A 521 -18.30 6.49 -4.53
C LEU A 521 -16.94 5.93 -4.97
N ARG A 522 -16.91 4.96 -5.86
CA ARG A 522 -15.68 4.42 -6.45
C ARG A 522 -14.93 5.40 -7.38
N LEU A 523 -15.45 6.59 -7.62
CA LEU A 523 -14.66 7.68 -8.19
C LEU A 523 -13.55 8.10 -7.23
N ASP A 524 -13.77 8.02 -5.92
CA ASP A 524 -12.73 8.17 -4.92
C ASP A 524 -11.76 6.98 -4.99
N SER A 525 -10.49 7.27 -5.24
CA SER A 525 -9.43 6.26 -5.41
C SER A 525 -9.04 5.53 -4.11
N SER A 526 -9.54 5.95 -2.94
CA SER A 526 -9.32 5.27 -1.67
C SER A 526 -10.09 3.96 -1.57
N PHE A 527 -11.16 3.80 -2.37
CA PHE A 527 -11.92 2.55 -2.39
C PHE A 527 -11.21 1.46 -3.20
N ALA A 528 -11.07 0.29 -2.61
CA ALA A 528 -10.53 -0.86 -3.30
C ALA A 528 -11.47 -1.30 -4.43
N VAL A 529 -10.91 -1.49 -5.63
CA VAL A 529 -11.65 -1.98 -6.79
C VAL A 529 -11.07 -3.33 -7.19
N LEU A 530 -11.87 -4.39 -7.03
CA LEU A 530 -11.53 -5.70 -7.56
C LEU A 530 -11.77 -5.73 -9.06
N PRO A 531 -10.94 -6.45 -9.85
CA PRO A 531 -11.25 -6.71 -11.26
C PRO A 531 -12.64 -7.36 -11.42
N ASP A 532 -13.41 -6.98 -12.43
CA ASP A 532 -14.79 -7.43 -12.62
C ASP A 532 -14.93 -8.95 -12.61
N SER A 533 -13.97 -9.68 -13.20
CA SER A 533 -13.96 -11.14 -13.20
C SER A 533 -13.73 -11.75 -11.82
N VAL A 534 -12.91 -11.10 -10.99
CA VAL A 534 -12.65 -11.51 -9.59
C VAL A 534 -13.86 -11.16 -8.72
N ASN A 535 -14.42 -9.97 -8.91
CA ASN A 535 -15.61 -9.55 -8.21
C ASN A 535 -16.79 -10.49 -8.51
N GLY A 536 -17.03 -10.81 -9.78
CA GLY A 536 -18.08 -11.75 -10.19
C GLY A 536 -17.87 -13.17 -9.63
N LEU A 537 -16.62 -13.63 -9.46
CA LEU A 537 -16.30 -14.89 -8.81
C LEU A 537 -16.62 -14.83 -7.30
N LEU A 538 -16.23 -13.75 -6.63
CA LEU A 538 -16.51 -13.53 -5.20
C LEU A 538 -18.02 -13.45 -4.94
N GLU A 539 -18.74 -12.66 -5.72
CA GLU A 539 -20.20 -12.56 -5.67
C GLU A 539 -20.87 -13.93 -5.92
N GLY A 540 -20.42 -14.65 -6.95
CA GLY A 540 -20.88 -16.00 -7.25
C GLY A 540 -20.70 -16.97 -6.09
N ALA A 541 -19.56 -16.88 -5.39
CA ALA A 541 -19.27 -17.69 -4.21
C ALA A 541 -20.22 -17.36 -3.04
N VAL A 542 -20.44 -16.07 -2.76
CA VAL A 542 -21.36 -15.61 -1.70
C VAL A 542 -22.77 -16.09 -1.97
N ARG A 543 -23.29 -15.90 -3.20
CA ARG A 543 -24.63 -16.38 -3.62
C ARG A 543 -24.75 -17.89 -3.52
N SER A 544 -23.70 -18.62 -3.89
CA SER A 544 -23.71 -20.10 -3.82
C SER A 544 -23.70 -20.58 -2.37
N CYS A 545 -22.92 -19.92 -1.50
CA CYS A 545 -22.94 -20.23 -0.07
C CYS A 545 -24.31 -19.94 0.54
N ALA A 546 -24.93 -18.81 0.20
CA ALA A 546 -26.29 -18.46 0.66
C ALA A 546 -27.32 -19.54 0.26
N ARG A 547 -27.30 -19.97 -1.01
CA ARG A 547 -28.18 -21.07 -1.48
C ARG A 547 -27.88 -22.40 -0.78
N GLY A 548 -26.60 -22.65 -0.45
CA GLY A 548 -26.16 -23.83 0.26
C GLY A 548 -26.64 -23.93 1.72
N LEU A 549 -27.02 -22.80 2.35
CA LEU A 549 -27.54 -22.77 3.72
C LEU A 549 -28.89 -23.51 3.89
N GLY A 550 -29.65 -23.65 2.82
CA GLY A 550 -30.99 -24.23 2.85
C GLY A 550 -32.09 -23.29 3.40
N HIS A 551 -31.76 -22.08 3.76
CA HIS A 551 -32.69 -21.01 4.15
C HIS A 551 -32.14 -19.68 3.65
N GLU A 552 -32.95 -18.64 3.56
CA GLU A 552 -32.53 -17.32 3.22
C GLU A 552 -31.67 -16.72 4.35
N PRO A 553 -30.46 -16.14 4.06
CA PRO A 553 -29.62 -15.54 5.10
C PRO A 553 -30.36 -14.44 5.86
N GLN A 554 -30.35 -14.51 7.18
CA GLN A 554 -30.95 -13.50 8.06
C GLN A 554 -29.91 -12.52 8.61
N SER A 555 -28.64 -12.86 8.44
CA SER A 555 -27.53 -12.09 9.00
C SER A 555 -26.27 -12.24 8.16
N ALA A 556 -25.54 -11.11 7.97
CA ALA A 556 -24.25 -11.14 7.32
C ALA A 556 -23.26 -10.17 7.99
N TYR A 557 -21.95 -10.48 7.90
CA TYR A 557 -20.88 -9.71 8.50
C TYR A 557 -19.71 -9.50 7.53
N VAL A 558 -19.25 -8.25 7.45
CA VAL A 558 -18.05 -7.85 6.68
C VAL A 558 -17.04 -7.25 7.67
N PRO A 559 -16.05 -8.02 8.16
CA PRO A 559 -15.14 -7.60 9.22
C PRO A 559 -14.09 -6.55 8.81
N CYS A 560 -13.90 -6.32 7.52
CA CYS A 560 -12.90 -5.39 6.98
C CYS A 560 -13.33 -4.83 5.63
N SER A 561 -14.43 -4.07 5.60
CA SER A 561 -14.89 -3.42 4.36
C SER A 561 -13.86 -2.39 3.87
N SER A 562 -13.52 -2.43 2.60
CA SER A 562 -12.61 -1.51 1.93
C SER A 562 -13.12 -1.02 0.56
N GLY A 563 -14.43 -1.11 0.34
CA GLY A 563 -15.08 -0.62 -0.87
C GLY A 563 -15.17 -1.64 -2.01
N GLU A 564 -14.85 -2.91 -1.78
CA GLU A 564 -14.92 -4.00 -2.75
C GLU A 564 -16.34 -4.35 -3.23
N GLY A 565 -17.37 -3.79 -2.60
CA GLY A 565 -18.76 -3.96 -3.01
C GLY A 565 -19.49 -5.12 -2.34
N LEU A 566 -18.94 -5.70 -1.27
CA LEU A 566 -19.61 -6.77 -0.54
C LEU A 566 -20.88 -6.29 0.18
N ILE A 567 -20.90 -5.06 0.68
CA ILE A 567 -22.07 -4.50 1.36
C ILE A 567 -23.21 -4.27 0.37
N ASP A 568 -22.93 -3.73 -0.82
CA ASP A 568 -23.95 -3.54 -1.86
C ASP A 568 -24.50 -4.88 -2.37
N LEU A 569 -23.63 -5.89 -2.58
CA LEU A 569 -24.07 -7.25 -2.90
C LEU A 569 -25.02 -7.81 -1.85
N LEU A 570 -24.61 -7.78 -0.58
CA LEU A 570 -25.40 -8.34 0.52
C LEU A 570 -26.70 -7.54 0.74
N ALA A 571 -26.65 -6.21 0.58
CA ALA A 571 -27.79 -5.32 0.70
C ALA A 571 -28.83 -5.59 -0.39
N HIS A 572 -28.36 -5.81 -1.62
CA HIS A 572 -29.22 -6.06 -2.78
C HIS A 572 -29.83 -7.47 -2.77
N ASP A 573 -28.96 -8.50 -2.60
CA ASP A 573 -29.38 -9.90 -2.70
C ASP A 573 -30.16 -10.39 -1.46
N PHE A 574 -29.89 -9.79 -0.28
CA PHE A 574 -30.49 -10.17 1.00
C PHE A 574 -31.02 -8.93 1.75
N PRO A 575 -32.03 -8.22 1.21
CA PRO A 575 -32.46 -6.94 1.76
C PRO A 575 -33.04 -7.05 3.17
N GLU A 576 -33.58 -8.20 3.55
CA GLU A 576 -34.11 -8.45 4.89
C GLU A 576 -33.05 -8.85 5.92
N ALA A 577 -31.83 -9.19 5.48
CA ALA A 577 -30.76 -9.59 6.37
C ALA A 577 -30.23 -8.41 7.19
N THR A 578 -29.97 -8.67 8.47
CA THR A 578 -29.23 -7.72 9.30
C THR A 578 -27.76 -7.78 8.96
N LEU A 579 -27.21 -6.65 8.49
CA LEU A 579 -25.81 -6.53 8.11
C LEU A 579 -25.00 -5.90 9.24
N ARG A 580 -23.73 -6.33 9.36
CA ARG A 580 -22.72 -5.71 10.20
C ARG A 580 -21.48 -5.44 9.35
N SER A 581 -20.86 -4.29 9.54
CA SER A 581 -19.61 -3.92 8.86
C SER A 581 -18.68 -3.24 9.83
N GLN A 582 -17.39 -3.59 9.76
CA GLN A 582 -16.35 -2.89 10.51
C GLN A 582 -15.19 -2.58 9.59
N THR A 583 -14.66 -1.36 9.65
CA THR A 583 -13.54 -0.92 8.81
C THR A 583 -12.74 0.16 9.51
N GLN A 584 -11.47 0.30 9.15
CA GLN A 584 -10.56 1.30 9.74
C GLN A 584 -10.86 2.73 9.27
N GLU A 585 -11.37 2.89 8.06
CA GLU A 585 -11.60 4.19 7.43
C GLU A 585 -13.05 4.66 7.60
N PHE A 586 -13.20 5.86 8.19
CA PHE A 586 -14.52 6.44 8.41
C PHE A 586 -15.31 6.67 7.10
N SER A 587 -14.62 7.05 6.03
CA SER A 587 -15.21 7.19 4.69
C SER A 587 -15.87 5.89 4.17
N HIS A 588 -15.27 4.74 4.45
CA HIS A 588 -15.84 3.44 4.07
C HIS A 588 -17.13 3.14 4.86
N ILE A 589 -17.21 3.53 6.13
CA ILE A 589 -18.45 3.42 6.91
C ILE A 589 -19.55 4.28 6.29
N LEU A 590 -19.26 5.54 6.00
CA LEU A 590 -20.22 6.43 5.35
C LEU A 590 -20.70 5.86 4.01
N ALA A 591 -19.79 5.32 3.23
CA ALA A 591 -20.12 4.68 1.95
C ALA A 591 -21.03 3.48 2.14
N ASP A 592 -20.73 2.57 3.06
CA ASP A 592 -21.55 1.40 3.35
C ASP A 592 -22.96 1.80 3.86
N MET A 593 -23.05 2.84 4.70
CA MET A 593 -24.33 3.39 5.18
C MET A 593 -25.14 4.01 4.05
N LEU A 594 -24.52 4.81 3.16
CA LEU A 594 -25.19 5.39 1.99
C LEU A 594 -25.71 4.31 1.04
N VAL A 595 -24.90 3.31 0.74
CA VAL A 595 -25.28 2.18 -0.11
C VAL A 595 -26.47 1.43 0.49
N ARG A 596 -26.41 1.10 1.78
CA ARG A 596 -27.50 0.39 2.45
C ARG A 596 -28.78 1.21 2.51
N ALA A 597 -28.69 2.50 2.76
CA ALA A 597 -29.85 3.38 2.79
C ALA A 597 -30.56 3.44 1.43
N ALA A 598 -29.80 3.51 0.32
CA ALA A 598 -30.36 3.49 -1.03
C ALA A 598 -31.09 2.16 -1.37
N GLU A 599 -30.62 1.01 -0.84
CA GLU A 599 -31.26 -0.28 -1.06
C GLU A 599 -32.54 -0.47 -0.23
N LEU A 600 -32.66 0.22 0.90
CA LEU A 600 -33.81 0.07 1.80
C LEU A 600 -35.00 0.98 1.44
N GLU A 601 -34.86 1.83 0.43
CA GLU A 601 -35.94 2.69 0.01
C GLU A 601 -37.20 1.88 -0.38
N GLY A 602 -38.33 2.27 0.18
CA GLY A 602 -39.63 1.63 -0.09
C GLY A 602 -39.92 0.36 0.69
N MET A 603 -39.00 -0.13 1.50
CA MET A 603 -39.17 -1.31 2.34
C MET A 603 -39.59 -0.94 3.77
N GLY A 604 -40.59 -0.28 4.06
CA GLY A 604 -41.23 0.03 5.38
C GLY A 604 -40.39 -0.25 6.65
N GLU A 605 -40.70 0.43 7.74
CA GLU A 605 -40.02 0.35 9.04
C GLU A 605 -39.62 -1.06 9.47
N GLN A 606 -38.36 -1.26 9.85
CA GLN A 606 -37.78 -2.38 10.62
C GLN A 606 -37.25 -3.60 9.89
N ARG A 607 -36.74 -3.55 8.67
CA ARG A 607 -36.03 -4.69 8.08
C ARG A 607 -34.60 -4.35 7.67
N GLY A 608 -33.66 -5.21 8.05
CA GLY A 608 -32.32 -5.25 7.51
C GLY A 608 -31.39 -4.06 7.81
N GLY A 609 -31.28 -3.66 9.08
CA GLY A 609 -30.35 -2.58 9.48
C GLY A 609 -28.87 -2.91 9.19
N LEU A 610 -28.07 -1.87 8.93
CA LEU A 610 -26.62 -1.97 8.94
C LEU A 610 -26.07 -1.45 10.26
N GLY A 611 -25.42 -2.30 11.06
CA GLY A 611 -24.54 -1.86 12.14
C GLY A 611 -23.14 -1.64 11.59
N ALA A 612 -22.66 -0.41 11.62
CA ALA A 612 -21.36 -0.06 11.11
C ALA A 612 -20.46 0.47 12.24
N ALA A 613 -19.19 0.06 12.27
CA ALA A 613 -18.24 0.44 13.30
C ALA A 613 -16.88 0.84 12.70
N VAL A 614 -16.27 1.87 13.28
CA VAL A 614 -14.93 2.37 12.89
C VAL A 614 -13.87 1.70 13.75
N GLY A 615 -12.81 1.25 13.12
CA GLY A 615 -11.66 0.63 13.76
C GLY A 615 -11.38 -0.77 13.25
N SER A 616 -10.17 -1.27 13.51
CA SER A 616 -9.80 -2.63 13.14
C SER A 616 -10.53 -3.64 14.00
N ALA A 617 -11.29 -4.55 13.41
CA ALA A 617 -11.95 -5.65 14.12
C ALA A 617 -10.95 -6.61 14.79
N LEU A 618 -9.69 -6.63 14.35
CA LEU A 618 -8.64 -7.39 15.03
C LEU A 618 -8.21 -6.75 16.34
N ALA A 619 -8.11 -5.41 16.37
CA ALA A 619 -7.72 -4.67 17.58
C ALA A 619 -8.86 -4.58 18.58
N HIS A 620 -10.05 -4.24 18.11
CA HIS A 620 -11.27 -4.11 18.91
C HIS A 620 -12.48 -4.56 18.11
N ASP A 621 -13.06 -5.67 18.52
CA ASP A 621 -14.22 -6.27 17.88
C ASP A 621 -15.51 -5.70 18.47
N GLU A 622 -16.10 -4.73 17.77
CA GLU A 622 -17.34 -4.07 18.19
C GLU A 622 -18.57 -4.99 18.18
N PHE A 623 -18.48 -6.09 17.48
CA PHE A 623 -19.56 -7.05 17.31
C PHE A 623 -19.28 -8.42 17.93
N SER A 624 -18.46 -8.49 18.96
CA SER A 624 -17.93 -9.73 19.57
C SER A 624 -18.98 -10.78 19.87
N ASP A 625 -20.22 -10.37 20.22
CA ASP A 625 -21.34 -11.25 20.50
C ASP A 625 -22.16 -11.64 19.25
N TRP A 626 -21.82 -11.07 18.08
CA TRP A 626 -22.55 -11.27 16.84
C TRP A 626 -22.09 -12.54 16.11
N ARG A 627 -23.07 -13.30 15.58
CA ARG A 627 -22.80 -14.44 14.69
C ARG A 627 -23.68 -14.30 13.47
N ALA A 628 -23.10 -14.55 12.29
CA ALA A 628 -23.75 -14.33 11.00
C ALA A 628 -23.84 -15.62 10.18
N ASP A 629 -24.92 -15.75 9.42
CA ASP A 629 -25.11 -16.84 8.45
C ASP A 629 -24.09 -16.76 7.33
N LEU A 630 -23.71 -15.54 6.93
CA LEU A 630 -22.67 -15.27 5.96
C LEU A 630 -21.62 -14.33 6.54
N VAL A 631 -20.35 -14.71 6.45
CA VAL A 631 -19.20 -13.83 6.75
C VAL A 631 -18.37 -13.71 5.49
N CYS A 632 -18.19 -12.48 4.99
CA CYS A 632 -17.54 -12.23 3.70
C CYS A 632 -16.47 -11.16 3.85
N ALA A 633 -15.29 -11.36 3.25
CA ALA A 633 -14.25 -10.35 3.24
C ALA A 633 -13.24 -10.53 2.10
N ALA A 634 -12.76 -9.41 1.56
CA ALA A 634 -11.49 -9.34 0.88
C ALA A 634 -10.43 -8.89 1.91
N LEU A 635 -9.60 -9.83 2.37
CA LEU A 635 -8.70 -9.58 3.48
C LEU A 635 -7.64 -8.53 3.13
N PRO A 636 -7.33 -7.60 4.06
CA PRO A 636 -6.22 -6.68 3.89
C PRO A 636 -4.90 -7.43 3.72
N CYS A 637 -4.04 -6.91 2.83
CA CYS A 637 -2.74 -7.51 2.51
C CYS A 637 -1.58 -6.78 3.18
N GLU A 638 -1.84 -6.01 4.22
CA GLU A 638 -0.84 -5.22 4.93
C GLU A 638 0.17 -6.12 5.64
N GLU A 639 1.45 -5.90 5.34
CA GLU A 639 2.57 -6.49 6.07
C GLU A 639 2.93 -5.55 7.23
N GLY A 640 2.65 -5.96 8.45
CA GLY A 640 2.97 -5.16 9.64
C GLY A 640 2.41 -5.76 10.92
N ALA A 641 2.74 -5.14 12.04
CA ALA A 641 2.14 -5.51 13.32
C ALA A 641 0.67 -5.03 13.35
N TRP A 642 -0.26 -5.98 13.37
CA TRP A 642 -1.69 -5.72 13.45
C TRP A 642 -2.19 -5.55 14.90
N HIS A 643 -1.32 -5.81 15.88
CA HIS A 643 -1.63 -5.72 17.30
C HIS A 643 -0.47 -5.06 18.05
N GLU A 644 -0.77 -4.09 18.89
CA GLU A 644 0.19 -3.50 19.83
C GLU A 644 0.34 -4.42 21.05
N GLY A 645 1.56 -4.85 21.35
CA GLY A 645 1.83 -5.75 22.46
C GLY A 645 1.63 -7.24 22.15
N ALA A 646 1.57 -8.08 23.17
CA ALA A 646 1.36 -9.52 23.04
C ALA A 646 -0.11 -9.82 22.77
N VAL A 647 -0.37 -10.69 21.78
CA VAL A 647 -1.72 -11.17 21.50
C VAL A 647 -2.16 -12.08 22.65
N SER A 648 -3.29 -11.78 23.29
CA SER A 648 -3.79 -12.59 24.41
C SER A 648 -4.15 -14.01 23.97
N PRO A 649 -3.60 -15.05 24.59
CA PRO A 649 -3.98 -16.42 24.28
C PRO A 649 -5.41 -16.78 24.75
N ASP A 650 -5.97 -15.98 25.65
CA ASP A 650 -7.31 -16.19 26.22
C ASP A 650 -8.43 -15.57 25.37
N ASP A 651 -8.09 -14.89 24.28
CA ASP A 651 -9.07 -14.36 23.36
C ASP A 651 -9.83 -15.50 22.66
N PRO A 652 -11.18 -15.55 22.80
CA PRO A 652 -11.99 -16.65 22.28
C PRO A 652 -11.91 -16.80 20.76
N ARG A 653 -11.48 -15.79 20.04
CA ARG A 653 -11.30 -15.83 18.59
C ARG A 653 -10.22 -16.85 18.19
N TRP A 654 -9.20 -17.04 19.02
CA TRP A 654 -8.07 -17.93 18.75
C TRP A 654 -8.28 -19.36 19.21
N ALA A 655 -9.46 -19.69 19.76
CA ALA A 655 -9.72 -21.01 20.30
C ALA A 655 -9.67 -22.14 19.26
N ALA A 656 -9.99 -21.83 18.00
CA ALA A 656 -10.06 -22.85 16.94
C ALA A 656 -8.68 -23.25 16.39
N LEU A 657 -7.83 -22.29 16.08
CA LEU A 657 -6.54 -22.55 15.42
C LEU A 657 -5.33 -22.23 16.33
N GLY A 658 -5.51 -21.37 17.32
CA GLY A 658 -4.45 -20.89 18.20
C GLY A 658 -4.10 -19.43 17.92
N VAL A 659 -3.18 -18.88 18.72
CA VAL A 659 -2.78 -17.48 18.69
C VAL A 659 -2.09 -17.14 17.37
N PRO A 660 -2.60 -16.18 16.58
CA PRO A 660 -1.96 -15.78 15.33
C PRO A 660 -0.68 -14.97 15.56
N PRO A 661 0.27 -15.02 14.62
CA PRO A 661 1.47 -14.20 14.69
C PRO A 661 1.13 -12.71 14.68
N ARG A 662 1.71 -11.94 15.59
CA ARG A 662 1.48 -10.51 15.74
C ARG A 662 1.78 -9.68 14.48
N ASN A 663 2.75 -10.09 13.70
CA ASN A 663 3.25 -9.39 12.52
C ASN A 663 2.65 -9.89 11.18
N LYS A 664 1.66 -10.77 11.25
CA LYS A 664 0.98 -11.33 10.07
C LYS A 664 -0.51 -11.49 10.36
N ALA A 665 -1.29 -10.60 9.80
CA ALA A 665 -2.71 -10.49 10.08
C ALA A 665 -3.58 -11.57 9.44
N THR A 666 -3.11 -12.26 8.40
CA THR A 666 -3.98 -13.12 7.57
C THR A 666 -4.70 -14.19 8.37
N PHE A 667 -4.00 -14.94 9.26
CA PHE A 667 -4.65 -15.93 10.12
C PHE A 667 -5.49 -15.32 11.25
N ALA A 668 -5.18 -14.08 11.67
CA ALA A 668 -6.03 -13.36 12.59
C ALA A 668 -7.37 -13.03 11.91
N TRP A 669 -7.34 -12.52 10.67
CA TRP A 669 -8.55 -12.25 9.88
C TRP A 669 -9.37 -13.53 9.57
N ILE A 670 -8.71 -14.62 9.19
CA ILE A 670 -9.39 -15.92 8.97
C ILE A 670 -10.10 -16.35 10.26
N GLN A 671 -9.46 -16.26 11.42
CA GLN A 671 -10.06 -16.65 12.70
C GLN A 671 -11.15 -15.66 13.16
N GLN A 672 -10.99 -14.37 12.89
CA GLN A 672 -12.04 -13.36 13.10
C GLN A 672 -13.31 -13.74 12.31
N ALA A 673 -13.15 -14.07 11.03
CA ALA A 673 -14.28 -14.50 10.21
C ALA A 673 -14.91 -15.82 10.71
N MET A 674 -14.09 -16.82 11.09
CA MET A 674 -14.54 -18.07 11.67
C MET A 674 -15.28 -17.89 13.00
N PHE A 675 -14.84 -16.94 13.81
CA PHE A 675 -15.46 -16.63 15.11
C PHE A 675 -16.86 -16.07 14.93
N HIS A 676 -17.08 -15.26 13.91
CA HIS A 676 -18.38 -14.68 13.60
C HIS A 676 -19.32 -15.60 12.78
N GLN A 677 -18.85 -16.75 12.37
CA GLN A 677 -19.69 -17.71 11.65
C GLN A 677 -20.75 -18.33 12.57
N ALA A 678 -22.02 -18.20 12.22
CA ALA A 678 -23.12 -18.87 12.89
C ALA A 678 -23.06 -20.41 12.66
N THR A 679 -23.77 -21.15 13.50
CA THR A 679 -23.94 -22.59 13.30
C THR A 679 -24.63 -22.85 11.96
N GLY A 680 -24.02 -23.66 11.10
CA GLY A 680 -24.50 -23.93 9.75
C GLY A 680 -24.24 -22.81 8.74
N GLY A 681 -23.63 -21.67 9.16
CA GLY A 681 -23.28 -20.57 8.29
C GLY A 681 -22.06 -20.84 7.41
N ALA A 682 -21.73 -19.90 6.54
CA ALA A 682 -20.60 -19.96 5.62
C ALA A 682 -19.69 -18.74 5.72
N VAL A 683 -18.41 -18.94 5.40
CA VAL A 683 -17.39 -17.87 5.32
C VAL A 683 -16.79 -17.86 3.92
N VAL A 684 -16.72 -16.69 3.31
CA VAL A 684 -16.15 -16.48 1.97
C VAL A 684 -15.07 -15.41 2.06
N LEU A 685 -13.82 -15.78 1.82
CA LEU A 685 -12.67 -14.89 1.97
C LEU A 685 -11.84 -14.84 0.69
N LEU A 686 -11.46 -13.65 0.27
CA LEU A 686 -10.36 -13.44 -0.65
C LEU A 686 -9.09 -13.19 0.18
N ALA A 687 -8.16 -14.13 0.20
CA ALA A 687 -7.00 -14.12 1.09
C ALA A 687 -5.67 -14.26 0.32
N PRO A 688 -4.56 -13.64 0.81
CA PRO A 688 -3.25 -13.81 0.22
C PRO A 688 -2.78 -15.26 0.24
N ASN A 689 -2.19 -15.73 -0.86
CA ASN A 689 -1.72 -17.11 -1.00
C ASN A 689 -0.63 -17.48 0.01
N CYS A 690 0.15 -16.51 0.50
CA CYS A 690 1.23 -16.78 1.46
C CYS A 690 0.75 -17.57 2.71
N ALA A 691 -0.45 -17.33 3.20
CA ALA A 691 -1.02 -18.08 4.32
C ALA A 691 -1.27 -19.57 4.00
N LEU A 692 -1.56 -19.88 2.72
CA LEU A 692 -1.91 -21.22 2.28
C LEU A 692 -0.71 -22.17 2.11
N HIS A 693 0.50 -21.64 2.02
CA HIS A 693 1.73 -22.43 1.84
C HIS A 693 2.91 -21.96 2.70
N SER A 694 2.73 -21.00 3.63
CA SER A 694 3.81 -20.49 4.48
C SER A 694 4.52 -21.61 5.23
N CYS A 695 5.85 -21.59 5.21
CA CYS A 695 6.71 -22.49 5.99
C CYS A 695 7.15 -21.89 7.34
N VAL A 696 6.64 -20.70 7.70
CA VAL A 696 6.89 -20.10 9.01
C VAL A 696 6.19 -20.92 10.08
N GLY A 697 6.93 -21.43 11.07
CA GLY A 697 6.46 -22.45 12.02
C GLY A 697 5.14 -22.13 12.71
N SER A 698 4.90 -20.88 13.12
CA SER A 698 3.63 -20.45 13.72
C SER A 698 2.47 -20.48 12.74
N GLU A 699 2.67 -20.07 11.48
CA GLU A 699 1.64 -20.13 10.45
C GLU A 699 1.39 -21.53 9.95
N THR A 700 2.44 -22.37 9.90
CA THR A 700 2.32 -23.79 9.54
C THR A 700 1.39 -24.53 10.50
N GLU A 701 1.51 -24.28 11.80
CA GLU A 701 0.64 -24.91 12.80
C GLU A 701 -0.81 -24.44 12.69
N LEU A 702 -1.04 -23.12 12.44
CA LEU A 702 -2.37 -22.58 12.23
C LEU A 702 -3.01 -23.15 10.95
N ARG A 703 -2.24 -23.23 9.87
CA ARG A 703 -2.69 -23.82 8.60
C ARG A 703 -2.99 -25.31 8.78
N ARG A 704 -2.13 -26.06 9.47
CA ARG A 704 -2.39 -27.47 9.77
C ARG A 704 -3.71 -27.65 10.52
N LYS A 705 -3.97 -26.84 11.54
CA LYS A 705 -5.24 -26.86 12.26
C LYS A 705 -6.42 -26.46 11.39
N LEU A 706 -6.26 -25.47 10.52
CA LEU A 706 -7.31 -25.09 9.57
C LEU A 706 -7.59 -26.25 8.59
N ALA A 707 -6.57 -26.86 8.01
CA ALA A 707 -6.70 -27.97 7.07
C ALA A 707 -7.37 -29.20 7.71
N THR A 708 -7.08 -29.48 8.99
CA THR A 708 -7.65 -30.61 9.74
C THR A 708 -8.96 -30.28 10.45
N SER A 709 -9.41 -29.01 10.42
CA SER A 709 -10.62 -28.56 11.11
C SER A 709 -11.94 -29.11 10.52
N GLY A 710 -11.90 -29.64 9.30
CA GLY A 710 -13.10 -30.01 8.54
C GLY A 710 -13.93 -28.79 8.12
N ARG A 711 -13.34 -27.57 8.04
CA ARG A 711 -14.06 -26.35 7.64
C ARG A 711 -13.79 -25.95 6.18
N VAL A 712 -12.65 -26.31 5.59
CA VAL A 712 -12.28 -25.87 4.25
C VAL A 712 -13.09 -26.62 3.20
N ARG A 713 -14.07 -25.94 2.59
CA ARG A 713 -14.92 -26.52 1.53
C ARG A 713 -14.31 -26.34 0.14
N ALA A 714 -13.74 -25.18 -0.13
CA ALA A 714 -13.11 -24.91 -1.42
C ALA A 714 -11.97 -23.90 -1.29
N VAL A 715 -10.99 -24.05 -2.17
CA VAL A 715 -9.94 -23.05 -2.42
C VAL A 715 -9.82 -22.87 -3.93
N VAL A 716 -9.89 -21.62 -4.38
CA VAL A 716 -9.79 -21.24 -5.80
C VAL A 716 -8.62 -20.28 -5.96
N SER A 717 -7.51 -20.73 -6.57
CA SER A 717 -6.35 -19.87 -6.81
C SER A 717 -6.62 -18.88 -7.94
N LEU A 718 -6.18 -17.63 -7.77
CA LEU A 718 -6.27 -16.59 -8.78
C LEU A 718 -4.91 -16.40 -9.47
N PRO A 719 -4.88 -15.94 -10.73
CA PRO A 719 -3.63 -15.59 -11.39
C PRO A 719 -2.86 -14.51 -10.64
N SER A 720 -1.54 -14.58 -10.67
CA SER A 720 -0.70 -13.51 -10.13
C SER A 720 -0.82 -12.23 -10.95
N ARG A 721 -0.64 -11.06 -10.32
CA ARG A 721 -0.64 -9.73 -10.95
C ARG A 721 -1.96 -9.34 -11.64
N ILE A 722 -3.09 -9.81 -11.10
CA ILE A 722 -4.42 -9.38 -11.59
C ILE A 722 -4.94 -8.14 -10.87
N PHE A 723 -4.36 -7.78 -9.74
CA PHE A 723 -4.74 -6.60 -8.96
C PHE A 723 -3.87 -5.39 -9.34
N ALA A 724 -4.51 -4.30 -9.70
CA ALA A 724 -3.84 -3.06 -10.11
C ALA A 724 -3.19 -2.32 -8.92
N ASP A 725 -3.69 -2.52 -7.71
CA ASP A 725 -3.21 -1.93 -6.44
C ASP A 725 -1.92 -2.58 -5.90
N GLY A 726 -1.35 -3.56 -6.62
CA GLY A 726 -0.16 -4.27 -6.18
C GLY A 726 -0.40 -5.35 -5.11
N ARG A 727 -1.65 -5.66 -4.81
CA ARG A 727 -2.05 -6.75 -3.92
C ARG A 727 -1.37 -8.07 -4.32
N PRO A 728 -0.86 -8.87 -3.37
CA PRO A 728 -0.20 -10.14 -3.67
C PRO A 728 -1.16 -11.16 -4.30
N ALA A 729 -0.60 -12.19 -4.92
CA ALA A 729 -1.39 -13.32 -5.42
C ALA A 729 -2.28 -13.88 -4.33
N SER A 730 -3.56 -14.03 -4.62
CA SER A 730 -4.60 -14.37 -3.64
C SER A 730 -5.43 -15.57 -4.10
N SER A 731 -6.12 -16.19 -3.17
CA SER A 731 -7.10 -17.25 -3.43
C SER A 731 -8.44 -16.92 -2.76
N LEU A 732 -9.51 -17.34 -3.39
CA LEU A 732 -10.84 -17.38 -2.77
C LEU A 732 -10.92 -18.64 -1.92
N ILE A 733 -11.30 -18.48 -0.65
CA ILE A 733 -11.44 -19.56 0.33
C ILE A 733 -12.90 -19.61 0.79
N VAL A 734 -13.48 -20.78 0.75
CA VAL A 734 -14.82 -21.04 1.31
C VAL A 734 -14.68 -21.96 2.50
N LEU A 735 -15.18 -21.49 3.66
CA LEU A 735 -15.25 -22.29 4.88
C LEU A 735 -16.71 -22.58 5.22
N GLY A 736 -16.99 -23.82 5.64
CA GLY A 736 -18.31 -24.25 6.10
C GLY A 736 -18.32 -24.57 7.60
N ASP A 737 -19.45 -25.10 8.08
CA ASP A 737 -19.56 -25.64 9.44
C ASP A 737 -18.85 -27.02 9.49
N PRO A 738 -17.95 -27.26 10.45
CA PRO A 738 -17.23 -28.54 10.55
C PRO A 738 -18.14 -29.74 10.82
N ARG A 739 -19.40 -29.53 11.20
CA ARG A 739 -20.39 -30.58 11.38
C ARG A 739 -21.07 -31.01 10.07
N ASP A 740 -20.85 -30.25 9.01
CA ASP A 740 -21.34 -30.62 7.69
C ASP A 740 -20.43 -31.70 7.08
N ALA A 741 -21.01 -32.87 6.77
CA ALA A 741 -20.26 -33.95 6.13
C ALA A 741 -19.64 -33.57 4.79
N ALA A 742 -20.16 -32.55 4.11
CA ALA A 742 -19.57 -31.98 2.88
C ALA A 742 -18.20 -31.32 3.10
N CYS A 743 -17.85 -30.98 4.33
CA CYS A 743 -16.55 -30.42 4.67
C CYS A 743 -15.44 -31.48 4.87
N ALA A 744 -15.73 -32.78 4.74
CA ALA A 744 -14.73 -33.85 4.79
C ALA A 744 -13.79 -33.87 3.58
N GLN A 745 -14.15 -33.19 2.52
CA GLN A 745 -13.39 -33.04 1.29
C GLN A 745 -13.35 -31.57 0.87
N THR A 746 -12.26 -31.19 0.21
CA THR A 746 -12.03 -29.81 -0.26
C THR A 746 -11.95 -29.78 -1.78
N LEU A 747 -12.72 -28.90 -2.41
CA LEU A 747 -12.56 -28.58 -3.83
C LEU A 747 -11.36 -27.65 -4.03
N MET A 748 -10.42 -28.07 -4.82
CA MET A 748 -9.27 -27.27 -5.27
C MET A 748 -9.48 -26.85 -6.72
N VAL A 749 -9.48 -25.54 -7.01
CA VAL A 749 -9.58 -24.98 -8.37
C VAL A 749 -8.34 -24.17 -8.66
N ASP A 750 -7.58 -24.54 -9.68
CA ASP A 750 -6.36 -23.84 -10.04
C ASP A 750 -6.53 -22.95 -11.28
N MET A 751 -6.50 -21.64 -11.07
CA MET A 751 -6.49 -20.65 -12.14
C MET A 751 -5.17 -19.88 -12.23
N LEU A 752 -4.11 -20.32 -11.54
CA LEU A 752 -2.84 -19.61 -11.51
C LEU A 752 -2.28 -19.34 -12.92
N GLY A 753 -2.44 -20.29 -13.82
CA GLY A 753 -2.02 -20.22 -15.22
C GLY A 753 -3.00 -19.54 -16.17
N CYS A 754 -4.24 -19.25 -15.73
CA CYS A 754 -5.32 -18.78 -16.62
C CYS A 754 -5.31 -17.28 -16.93
N GLY A 755 -4.42 -16.50 -16.28
CA GLY A 755 -4.33 -15.06 -16.55
C GLY A 755 -3.74 -14.77 -17.92
N VAL A 756 -4.35 -13.83 -18.65
CA VAL A 756 -3.85 -13.30 -19.92
C VAL A 756 -3.21 -11.92 -19.71
N PRO A 757 -2.24 -11.49 -20.53
CA PRO A 757 -1.72 -10.13 -20.44
C PRO A 757 -2.83 -9.10 -20.64
N SER A 758 -2.90 -8.07 -19.80
CA SER A 758 -3.82 -6.96 -20.00
C SER A 758 -3.46 -6.18 -21.27
N SER A 759 -4.45 -5.82 -22.05
CA SER A 759 -4.29 -5.13 -23.35
C SER A 759 -3.76 -3.69 -23.23
N GLY A 760 -3.60 -3.16 -21.99
CA GLY A 760 -3.18 -1.79 -21.71
C GLY A 760 -1.75 -1.61 -21.19
N THR A 761 -0.89 -2.64 -21.12
CA THR A 761 0.44 -2.52 -20.52
C THR A 761 1.50 -2.10 -21.53
N CYS A 762 2.15 -0.95 -21.28
CA CYS A 762 3.37 -0.54 -21.97
C CYS A 762 4.57 -1.40 -21.55
N ALA A 763 5.45 -1.65 -22.49
CA ALA A 763 6.71 -2.37 -22.26
C ALA A 763 7.54 -1.64 -21.18
N GLY A 764 7.71 -2.27 -20.02
CA GLY A 764 8.51 -1.74 -18.90
C GLY A 764 7.80 -1.64 -17.56
N ALA A 765 6.46 -1.63 -17.52
CA ALA A 765 5.70 -1.82 -16.28
C ALA A 765 5.57 -3.32 -15.98
N ALA A 766 5.55 -3.71 -14.71
CA ALA A 766 5.21 -5.08 -14.33
C ALA A 766 3.86 -5.41 -14.96
N ALA A 767 3.85 -6.31 -15.97
CA ALA A 767 2.67 -6.61 -16.74
C ALA A 767 1.52 -7.02 -15.81
N THR A 768 0.46 -6.25 -15.76
CA THR A 768 -0.80 -6.64 -15.12
C THR A 768 -1.45 -7.70 -16.01
N ARG A 769 -2.06 -8.69 -15.36
CA ARG A 769 -2.80 -9.76 -16.04
C ARG A 769 -4.28 -9.56 -15.82
N GLU A 770 -5.09 -10.08 -16.72
CA GLU A 770 -6.54 -10.15 -16.57
C GLU A 770 -6.98 -11.60 -16.47
N LEU A 771 -7.96 -11.88 -15.62
CA LEU A 771 -8.64 -13.17 -15.58
C LEU A 771 -9.78 -13.10 -16.59
N PRO A 772 -9.79 -13.93 -17.66
CA PRO A 772 -10.88 -13.93 -18.62
C PRO A 772 -12.23 -14.22 -17.95
N ALA A 773 -13.25 -13.47 -18.31
CA ALA A 773 -14.58 -13.57 -17.71
C ALA A 773 -15.20 -14.96 -17.84
N GLU A 774 -14.95 -15.67 -18.97
CA GLU A 774 -15.37 -17.03 -19.20
C GLU A 774 -14.73 -18.04 -18.23
N VAL A 775 -13.45 -17.86 -17.88
CA VAL A 775 -12.71 -18.70 -16.93
C VAL A 775 -13.26 -18.46 -15.51
N ALA A 776 -13.45 -17.20 -15.13
CA ALA A 776 -14.05 -16.85 -13.85
C ALA A 776 -15.48 -17.42 -13.71
N ALA A 777 -16.31 -17.28 -14.76
CA ALA A 777 -17.66 -17.83 -14.79
C ALA A 777 -17.67 -19.35 -14.75
N HIS A 778 -16.68 -20.02 -15.37
CA HIS A 778 -16.53 -21.46 -15.29
C HIS A 778 -16.18 -21.91 -13.87
N ALA A 779 -15.19 -21.28 -13.24
CA ALA A 779 -14.82 -21.54 -11.86
C ALA A 779 -15.99 -21.30 -10.90
N ALA A 780 -16.77 -20.23 -11.10
CA ALA A 780 -17.96 -19.94 -10.31
C ALA A 780 -19.03 -21.05 -10.44
N ARG A 781 -19.25 -21.62 -11.64
CA ARG A 781 -20.18 -22.75 -11.84
C ARG A 781 -19.70 -24.03 -11.16
N VAL A 782 -18.40 -24.34 -11.24
CA VAL A 782 -17.81 -25.49 -10.56
C VAL A 782 -17.94 -25.34 -9.04
N LEU A 783 -17.63 -24.16 -8.53
CA LEU A 783 -17.75 -23.83 -7.11
C LEU A 783 -19.21 -23.91 -6.63
N ALA A 784 -20.15 -23.37 -7.41
CA ALA A 784 -21.58 -23.42 -7.10
C ALA A 784 -22.10 -24.86 -7.02
N ALA A 785 -21.77 -25.72 -8.00
CA ALA A 785 -22.15 -27.12 -8.00
C ALA A 785 -21.65 -27.85 -6.75
N TRP A 786 -20.42 -27.55 -6.34
CA TRP A 786 -19.82 -28.14 -5.15
C TRP A 786 -20.45 -27.62 -3.85
N VAL A 787 -20.57 -26.30 -3.70
CA VAL A 787 -21.06 -25.69 -2.45
C VAL A 787 -22.57 -25.99 -2.23
N GLU A 788 -23.36 -25.90 -3.29
CA GLU A 788 -24.82 -26.12 -3.20
C GLU A 788 -25.24 -27.58 -3.15
N ARG A 789 -24.55 -28.48 -3.87
CA ARG A 789 -24.99 -29.86 -4.07
C ARG A 789 -23.95 -30.92 -3.68
N GLY A 790 -22.73 -30.55 -3.36
CA GLY A 790 -21.64 -31.50 -3.14
C GLY A 790 -21.18 -32.21 -4.43
N GLU A 791 -21.55 -31.68 -5.60
CA GLU A 791 -21.20 -32.26 -6.90
C GLU A 791 -19.94 -31.58 -7.45
N ALA A 792 -18.89 -32.35 -7.72
CA ALA A 792 -17.71 -31.85 -8.37
C ALA A 792 -17.52 -32.49 -9.75
N SER A 793 -17.55 -31.71 -10.79
CA SER A 793 -17.05 -32.10 -12.10
C SER A 793 -15.55 -31.83 -12.11
N CYS A 794 -14.76 -32.83 -11.73
CA CYS A 794 -13.30 -32.72 -11.73
C CYS A 794 -12.76 -32.66 -13.16
N GLU A 795 -11.98 -31.63 -13.47
CA GLU A 795 -11.33 -31.41 -14.75
C GLU A 795 -9.81 -31.43 -14.56
N GLN A 796 -9.13 -32.31 -15.28
CA GLN A 796 -7.66 -32.41 -15.20
C GLN A 796 -6.98 -31.09 -15.55
N GLY A 797 -6.09 -30.59 -14.70
CA GLY A 797 -5.39 -29.34 -14.86
C GLY A 797 -6.23 -28.08 -14.51
N PHE A 798 -7.49 -28.24 -14.04
CA PHE A 798 -8.32 -27.12 -13.63
C PHE A 798 -8.92 -27.27 -12.22
N CYS A 799 -9.52 -28.42 -11.91
CA CYS A 799 -10.10 -28.63 -10.57
C CYS A 799 -10.06 -30.09 -10.13
N ARG A 800 -9.99 -30.30 -8.81
CA ARG A 800 -9.96 -31.59 -8.16
C ARG A 800 -10.54 -31.54 -6.76
N VAL A 801 -11.22 -32.61 -6.34
CA VAL A 801 -11.63 -32.80 -4.96
C VAL A 801 -10.57 -33.59 -4.21
N VAL A 802 -10.15 -33.09 -3.05
CA VAL A 802 -9.04 -33.61 -2.25
C VAL A 802 -9.53 -33.96 -0.85
N GLY A 803 -9.16 -35.13 -0.37
CA GLY A 803 -9.45 -35.56 1.01
C GLY A 803 -8.45 -35.03 2.03
N ALA A 804 -8.87 -34.99 3.30
CA ALA A 804 -8.03 -34.51 4.40
C ALA A 804 -6.71 -35.29 4.56
N GLU A 805 -6.70 -36.61 4.26
CA GLU A 805 -5.51 -37.45 4.33
C GLU A 805 -4.46 -37.05 3.29
N GLU A 806 -4.91 -36.66 2.07
CA GLU A 806 -4.02 -36.21 1.02
C GLU A 806 -3.46 -34.81 1.31
N ILE A 807 -4.26 -33.92 1.91
CA ILE A 807 -3.80 -32.61 2.37
C ILE A 807 -2.73 -32.78 3.45
N ALA A 808 -2.95 -33.65 4.41
CA ALA A 808 -1.97 -33.94 5.47
C ALA A 808 -0.67 -34.54 4.90
N ALA A 809 -0.75 -35.39 3.87
CA ALA A 809 0.42 -35.98 3.21
C ALA A 809 1.27 -34.92 2.45
N ASN A 810 0.66 -33.80 2.06
CA ASN A 810 1.32 -32.66 1.44
C ASN A 810 1.61 -31.51 2.43
N VAL A 811 1.95 -31.87 3.69
CA VAL A 811 2.36 -30.94 4.74
C VAL A 811 1.32 -29.85 5.00
N ASP A 812 0.04 -30.22 4.91
CA ASP A 812 -1.12 -29.35 5.15
C ASP A 812 -1.16 -28.09 4.25
N VAL A 813 -0.53 -28.13 3.09
CA VAL A 813 -0.58 -27.06 2.10
C VAL A 813 -1.98 -26.96 1.53
N LEU A 814 -2.51 -25.74 1.41
CA LEU A 814 -3.89 -25.49 0.93
C LEU A 814 -3.92 -24.80 -0.45
N THR A 815 -2.83 -24.87 -1.19
CA THR A 815 -2.75 -24.26 -2.52
C THR A 815 -3.23 -25.21 -3.63
N PRO A 816 -4.20 -24.80 -4.47
CA PRO A 816 -4.77 -25.67 -5.51
C PRO A 816 -3.75 -26.30 -6.46
N TRP A 817 -2.73 -25.55 -6.89
CA TRP A 817 -1.69 -26.05 -7.81
C TRP A 817 -0.86 -27.21 -7.27
N THR A 818 -0.90 -27.48 -5.99
CA THR A 818 -0.28 -28.66 -5.38
C THR A 818 -1.01 -29.95 -5.73
N TYR A 819 -2.30 -29.88 -6.04
CA TYR A 819 -3.20 -31.03 -6.18
C TYR A 819 -3.76 -31.22 -7.58
N VAL A 820 -3.88 -30.14 -8.34
CA VAL A 820 -4.62 -30.14 -9.62
C VAL A 820 -3.70 -30.42 -10.83
N GLY A 821 -2.39 -30.20 -10.70
CA GLY A 821 -1.37 -30.32 -11.77
C GLY A 821 -1.15 -31.68 -12.37
#